data_dcf7933af8576742f7e7899074223ede
#
_entry.id   dcf7933af8576742f7e7899074223ede
#
_cell.length_a   1.000
_cell.length_b   1.000
_cell.length_c   1.000
_cell.angle_alpha   90.00
_cell.angle_beta   90.00
_cell.angle_gamma   90.00
#
_symmetry.space_group_name_H-M   'P 1'
#
loop_
_entity.id
_entity.type
_entity.pdbx_description
1 polymer ?
#
loop_
_entity_poly.entity_id
_entity_poly.type
_entity_poly.pdbx_seq_one_letter_code
_entity_poly.pdbx_strand_id
1 'polypeptide(L)'
;MAAMPAGAVASATTTPTPTVSVATAEQNYTNQVTVTPNVVRPGATITINGTDFAPRAADAAIALKLDGGAVAWPQNQPEGVTVTPGYIAISGVPNADGSFSAKVNLPNLADGEHTISLLGGSLGSDPKPRVAVTVKFKVAAPVATSPTVEATKASVATNGAVSVPFSAKAFSAGSTISVTVDGQPAGFAAGRGPAVSSVKVEADGTVSGSVSIAAGKALAGSHELVFTSSAGEKATAQVEVGVGASFGTGAVGSKVEGTISNLPTGAVVKGVGVDGANWLASPVTVTSGNQVTIKDLQIPASTKVGEPISVTYVIDGKETTQVTAAVTTPSATPLNTEAYQVTSTTVPNGNYQSAANAKGEVFITASVGRPPIKESTLVKGHYDASGKFVIDKQITPAAAADGKGVNGVYGVAVDDANGYVWVSNTRQNTVAVYKQSDLSLVKQYPAHAVTHARSMRVIGDSVYVTEAARGKGGGIKVFNAKQLDAAPTTIDLPEGAVPMDFDVDSVSGRLFTVDLKLNKAYVIDTKNSNQVTSYDLPGANGASGVAYDPANNRLFVANQSSNNAVVLDLSTGKVIADIPTGNQALSAVYSNGYVYVGNRTAGTVSVINASSLKVEAILPTGTNPNHLSVNPDGSVNVLDKAPSNNQIFRIARKGATPTPTTPAPTPTASPTAAPTAAPVPTAPASPTPAPSTPAPSSPAKPSASATAPVTITPLPAKGAANQAEGARPSLAKTGAASIVGLAALALIGAGAFMLRSRRRA
;
A
#
# COMPACT_ATOMS: atom_id res chain seq x y z
N MET A 1 -50.74 -16.94 1.15
CA MET A 1 -51.02 -16.56 -0.24
C MET A 1 -51.34 -15.05 -0.26
N ALA A 2 -50.36 -14.24 -0.67
CA ALA A 2 -50.55 -12.89 -1.19
C ALA A 2 -49.19 -12.49 -1.80
N ALA A 3 -49.17 -12.36 -3.10
CA ALA A 3 -48.01 -12.02 -3.90
C ALA A 3 -47.68 -10.52 -3.73
N MET A 4 -46.40 -10.21 -3.51
CA MET A 4 -45.86 -8.88 -3.65
C MET A 4 -45.43 -8.65 -5.12
N PRO A 5 -45.68 -7.44 -5.67
CA PRO A 5 -45.28 -7.14 -7.04
C PRO A 5 -43.79 -6.90 -7.13
N ALA A 6 -43.16 -7.48 -8.14
CA ALA A 6 -41.77 -7.26 -8.53
C ALA A 6 -41.55 -5.79 -8.94
N GLY A 7 -40.61 -5.12 -8.28
CA GLY A 7 -40.13 -3.81 -8.68
C GLY A 7 -39.37 -3.90 -10.01
N ALA A 8 -39.81 -3.13 -10.98
CA ALA A 8 -39.18 -3.00 -12.27
C ALA A 8 -37.80 -2.34 -12.13
N VAL A 9 -36.76 -3.07 -12.51
CA VAL A 9 -35.42 -2.53 -12.74
C VAL A 9 -35.51 -1.67 -14.01
N ALA A 10 -35.35 -0.37 -13.89
CA ALA A 10 -35.22 0.52 -15.03
C ALA A 10 -33.95 0.17 -15.80
N SER A 11 -34.11 -0.53 -16.92
CA SER A 11 -33.06 -0.68 -17.93
C SER A 11 -32.68 0.70 -18.44
N ALA A 12 -31.39 1.02 -18.34
CA ALA A 12 -30.83 2.17 -19.04
C ALA A 12 -31.04 1.97 -20.55
N THR A 13 -32.00 2.73 -21.12
CA THR A 13 -32.20 2.79 -22.55
C THR A 13 -30.97 3.47 -23.17
N THR A 14 -30.12 2.66 -23.81
CA THR A 14 -29.16 3.17 -24.78
C THR A 14 -29.98 3.77 -25.94
N THR A 15 -29.91 5.09 -26.06
CA THR A 15 -30.54 5.82 -27.15
C THR A 15 -29.93 5.33 -28.47
N PRO A 16 -30.71 4.80 -29.45
CA PRO A 16 -30.15 4.37 -30.71
C PRO A 16 -29.59 5.57 -31.46
N THR A 17 -28.39 5.43 -32.01
CA THR A 17 -27.79 6.41 -32.91
C THR A 17 -28.63 6.50 -34.16
N PRO A 18 -29.33 7.61 -34.47
CA PRO A 18 -30.08 7.70 -35.68
C PRO A 18 -29.17 7.82 -36.88
N THR A 19 -29.18 6.83 -37.73
CA THR A 19 -28.59 6.89 -39.07
C THR A 19 -29.63 7.58 -39.97
N VAL A 20 -29.38 8.82 -40.37
CA VAL A 20 -30.24 9.49 -41.33
C VAL A 20 -29.47 9.67 -42.62
N SER A 21 -29.79 8.84 -43.61
CA SER A 21 -29.39 9.03 -44.98
C SER A 21 -30.54 9.72 -45.73
N VAL A 22 -30.33 10.91 -46.26
CA VAL A 22 -31.27 11.54 -47.19
C VAL A 22 -30.57 11.62 -48.54
N ALA A 23 -30.82 10.65 -49.39
CA ALA A 23 -30.51 10.76 -50.82
C ALA A 23 -31.60 11.54 -51.50
N THR A 24 -31.26 12.62 -52.21
CA THR A 24 -32.20 13.26 -53.17
C THR A 24 -32.44 12.30 -54.31
N ALA A 25 -33.70 12.09 -54.70
CA ALA A 25 -34.18 11.11 -55.64
C ALA A 25 -33.43 11.15 -56.96
N GLU A 26 -33.11 9.97 -57.46
CA GLU A 26 -32.83 9.50 -58.82
C GLU A 26 -31.51 8.81 -59.10
N GLN A 27 -30.59 8.59 -58.11
CA GLN A 27 -29.42 7.74 -58.31
C GLN A 27 -29.21 6.86 -57.07
N ASN A 28 -28.99 5.56 -57.28
CA ASN A 28 -28.67 4.58 -56.20
C ASN A 28 -27.25 4.82 -55.63
N TYR A 29 -27.10 5.89 -54.84
CA TYR A 29 -25.87 6.14 -54.10
C TYR A 29 -25.96 5.45 -52.76
N THR A 30 -24.90 4.77 -52.35
CA THR A 30 -24.80 4.01 -51.10
C THR A 30 -24.13 4.78 -49.99
N ASN A 31 -23.58 5.99 -50.30
CA ASN A 31 -22.87 6.81 -49.32
C ASN A 31 -23.68 7.05 -48.06
N GLN A 32 -23.14 6.73 -46.91
CA GLN A 32 -23.74 6.99 -45.61
C GLN A 32 -22.86 7.94 -44.80
N VAL A 33 -23.50 8.78 -44.00
CA VAL A 33 -22.82 9.71 -43.11
C VAL A 33 -23.52 9.75 -41.75
N THR A 34 -22.73 9.73 -40.70
CA THR A 34 -23.22 9.91 -39.31
C THR A 34 -22.44 11.01 -38.61
N VAL A 35 -23.09 11.70 -37.71
CA VAL A 35 -22.49 12.70 -36.80
C VAL A 35 -22.63 12.23 -35.37
N THR A 36 -21.51 12.21 -34.64
CA THR A 36 -21.47 11.77 -33.26
C THR A 36 -20.78 12.80 -32.37
N PRO A 37 -21.39 13.25 -31.28
CA PRO A 37 -22.81 13.06 -30.92
C PRO A 37 -23.75 13.80 -31.87
N ASN A 38 -24.98 13.35 -32.00
CA ASN A 38 -26.00 13.95 -32.86
C ASN A 38 -26.78 15.10 -32.19
N VAL A 39 -26.60 15.27 -30.88
CA VAL A 39 -27.03 16.42 -30.09
C VAL A 39 -25.81 17.04 -29.47
N VAL A 40 -25.52 18.28 -29.73
CA VAL A 40 -24.28 18.95 -29.35
C VAL A 40 -24.54 20.32 -28.73
N ARG A 41 -23.53 20.84 -28.04
CA ARG A 41 -23.54 22.24 -27.54
C ARG A 41 -23.00 23.18 -28.61
N PRO A 42 -23.35 24.47 -28.55
CA PRO A 42 -22.71 25.49 -29.36
C PRO A 42 -21.18 25.42 -29.22
N GLY A 43 -20.45 25.47 -30.34
CA GLY A 43 -18.98 25.42 -30.35
C GLY A 43 -18.36 24.05 -30.04
N ALA A 44 -19.14 22.97 -30.00
CA ALA A 44 -18.62 21.61 -29.70
C ALA A 44 -17.79 21.05 -30.85
N THR A 45 -16.92 20.06 -30.49
CA THR A 45 -16.26 19.19 -31.47
C THR A 45 -17.15 17.98 -31.73
N ILE A 46 -17.38 17.65 -33.01
CA ILE A 46 -18.12 16.48 -33.45
C ILE A 46 -17.22 15.53 -34.24
N THR A 47 -17.60 14.25 -34.30
CA THR A 47 -16.98 13.28 -35.20
C THR A 47 -17.94 12.98 -36.35
N ILE A 48 -17.46 13.10 -37.56
CA ILE A 48 -18.20 12.76 -38.79
C ILE A 48 -17.61 11.47 -39.33
N ASN A 49 -18.45 10.45 -39.48
CA ASN A 49 -18.06 9.18 -40.08
C ASN A 49 -18.82 8.99 -41.40
N GLY A 50 -18.13 8.52 -42.40
CA GLY A 50 -18.73 8.20 -43.69
C GLY A 50 -18.30 6.81 -44.19
N THR A 51 -19.19 6.17 -44.98
CA THR A 51 -18.93 4.90 -45.67
C THR A 51 -19.36 5.00 -47.13
N ASP A 52 -18.83 4.11 -47.98
CA ASP A 52 -19.13 3.99 -49.41
C ASP A 52 -18.72 5.22 -50.27
N PHE A 53 -17.77 5.99 -49.79
CA PHE A 53 -17.17 7.08 -50.57
C PHE A 53 -16.07 6.54 -51.50
N ALA A 54 -16.03 7.02 -52.73
CA ALA A 54 -15.01 6.59 -53.70
C ALA A 54 -13.61 7.00 -53.22
N PRO A 55 -12.67 6.05 -53.07
CA PRO A 55 -11.28 6.37 -52.79
C PRO A 55 -10.70 7.21 -53.91
N ARG A 56 -9.87 8.19 -53.57
CA ARG A 56 -9.18 9.06 -54.55
C ARG A 56 -7.68 9.01 -54.39
N ALA A 57 -6.99 9.69 -55.28
CA ALA A 57 -5.55 9.92 -55.20
C ALA A 57 -5.17 10.61 -53.89
N ALA A 58 -3.88 10.56 -53.52
CA ALA A 58 -3.37 11.00 -52.21
C ALA A 58 -3.67 12.47 -51.82
N ASP A 59 -4.09 13.30 -52.78
CA ASP A 59 -4.48 14.70 -52.59
C ASP A 59 -5.99 14.91 -52.49
N ALA A 60 -6.78 13.84 -52.43
CA ALA A 60 -8.22 13.92 -52.34
C ALA A 60 -8.68 14.46 -50.97
N ALA A 61 -9.76 15.23 -51.00
CA ALA A 61 -10.41 15.75 -49.82
C ALA A 61 -11.94 15.64 -49.94
N ILE A 62 -12.60 15.46 -48.79
CA ILE A 62 -14.06 15.58 -48.66
C ILE A 62 -14.38 17.01 -48.22
N ALA A 63 -15.20 17.72 -48.97
CA ALA A 63 -15.65 19.06 -48.61
C ALA A 63 -16.92 18.99 -47.75
N LEU A 64 -16.97 19.78 -46.70
CA LEU A 64 -18.13 19.88 -45.79
C LEU A 64 -18.65 21.31 -45.77
N LYS A 65 -19.96 21.46 -45.96
CA LYS A 65 -20.67 22.73 -45.81
C LYS A 65 -21.61 22.65 -44.62
N LEU A 66 -21.59 23.66 -43.78
CA LEU A 66 -22.50 23.82 -42.66
C LEU A 66 -23.67 24.66 -43.07
N ASP A 67 -24.90 24.19 -42.87
CA ASP A 67 -26.18 24.83 -43.28
C ASP A 67 -26.15 25.35 -44.74
N GLY A 68 -25.74 24.47 -45.63
CA GLY A 68 -25.60 24.81 -47.06
C GLY A 68 -24.48 25.76 -47.40
N GLY A 69 -23.60 26.08 -46.46
CA GLY A 69 -22.54 27.09 -46.59
C GLY A 69 -22.88 28.46 -46.06
N ALA A 70 -24.08 28.62 -45.46
CA ALA A 70 -24.53 29.88 -44.86
C ALA A 70 -23.78 30.23 -43.56
N VAL A 71 -23.21 29.20 -42.88
CA VAL A 71 -22.48 29.38 -41.64
C VAL A 71 -20.99 29.12 -41.87
N ALA A 72 -20.16 30.06 -41.43
CA ALA A 72 -18.69 29.93 -41.52
C ALA A 72 -18.13 28.98 -40.45
N TRP A 73 -17.16 28.19 -40.87
CA TRP A 73 -16.41 27.30 -39.96
C TRP A 73 -15.36 28.08 -39.15
N PRO A 74 -15.14 27.73 -37.87
CA PRO A 74 -14.09 28.36 -37.08
C PRO A 74 -12.67 27.98 -37.61
N GLN A 75 -11.68 28.88 -37.45
CA GLN A 75 -10.33 28.71 -37.93
C GLN A 75 -9.55 27.65 -37.14
N ASN A 76 -9.91 27.40 -35.89
CA ASN A 76 -9.25 26.45 -34.98
C ASN A 76 -9.72 25.00 -35.23
N GLN A 77 -9.55 24.50 -36.40
CA GLN A 77 -9.89 23.12 -36.75
C GLN A 77 -8.79 22.13 -36.33
N PRO A 78 -9.14 20.86 -36.08
CA PRO A 78 -8.15 19.79 -35.86
C PRO A 78 -7.21 19.57 -37.05
N GLU A 79 -6.08 18.92 -36.82
CA GLU A 79 -5.11 18.55 -37.88
C GLU A 79 -5.80 17.73 -38.99
N GLY A 80 -5.43 17.98 -40.24
CA GLY A 80 -6.03 17.36 -41.42
C GLY A 80 -7.32 18.04 -41.91
N VAL A 81 -7.80 19.11 -41.25
CA VAL A 81 -8.99 19.87 -41.65
C VAL A 81 -8.58 21.31 -42.05
N THR A 82 -8.81 21.67 -43.31
CA THR A 82 -8.49 23.00 -43.84
C THR A 82 -9.75 23.83 -43.99
N VAL A 83 -9.73 25.06 -43.48
CA VAL A 83 -10.86 26.01 -43.62
C VAL A 83 -10.69 26.79 -44.91
N THR A 84 -11.79 26.81 -45.70
CA THR A 84 -11.91 27.59 -46.94
C THR A 84 -13.19 28.42 -46.87
N PRO A 85 -13.30 29.58 -47.48
CA PRO A 85 -14.55 30.34 -47.51
C PRO A 85 -15.76 29.48 -47.94
N GLY A 86 -16.72 29.31 -47.03
CA GLY A 86 -17.96 28.59 -47.28
C GLY A 86 -17.92 27.07 -47.07
N TYR A 87 -16.73 26.47 -46.80
CA TYR A 87 -16.62 25.04 -46.48
C TYR A 87 -15.30 24.70 -45.74
N ILE A 88 -15.21 23.50 -45.19
CA ILE A 88 -13.96 22.88 -44.76
C ILE A 88 -13.65 21.69 -45.65
N ALA A 89 -12.35 21.39 -45.80
CA ALA A 89 -11.85 20.24 -46.52
C ALA A 89 -11.14 19.30 -45.57
N ILE A 90 -11.50 18.03 -45.54
CA ILE A 90 -10.83 16.97 -44.78
C ILE A 90 -9.88 16.28 -45.79
N SER A 91 -8.58 16.39 -45.52
CA SER A 91 -7.51 15.84 -46.36
C SER A 91 -7.22 14.38 -46.07
N GLY A 92 -6.74 13.64 -47.09
CA GLY A 92 -6.29 12.24 -46.91
C GLY A 92 -7.43 11.23 -46.75
N VAL A 93 -8.67 11.60 -47.05
CA VAL A 93 -9.86 10.74 -46.97
C VAL A 93 -10.61 10.72 -48.30
N PRO A 94 -11.39 9.68 -48.60
CA PRO A 94 -11.63 8.47 -47.81
C PRO A 94 -10.51 7.43 -47.89
N ASN A 95 -10.52 6.49 -46.96
CA ASN A 95 -9.66 5.30 -46.95
C ASN A 95 -9.89 4.43 -48.21
N ALA A 96 -9.02 3.45 -48.46
CA ALA A 96 -9.13 2.53 -49.58
C ALA A 96 -10.45 1.74 -49.64
N ASP A 97 -11.07 1.51 -48.47
CA ASP A 97 -12.37 0.84 -48.31
C ASP A 97 -13.57 1.80 -48.45
N GLY A 98 -13.34 3.05 -48.76
CA GLY A 98 -14.38 4.07 -48.87
C GLY A 98 -14.91 4.63 -47.52
N SER A 99 -14.30 4.27 -46.40
CA SER A 99 -14.63 4.81 -45.09
C SER A 99 -13.82 6.05 -44.75
N PHE A 100 -14.33 6.88 -43.84
CA PHE A 100 -13.56 7.91 -43.16
C PHE A 100 -14.15 8.26 -41.79
N SER A 101 -13.31 8.82 -40.93
CA SER A 101 -13.68 9.40 -39.65
C SER A 101 -12.87 10.66 -39.41
N ALA A 102 -13.56 11.78 -39.15
CA ALA A 102 -12.89 13.05 -38.92
C ALA A 102 -13.54 13.83 -37.78
N LYS A 103 -12.72 14.45 -36.94
CA LYS A 103 -13.19 15.41 -35.92
C LYS A 103 -13.21 16.81 -36.52
N VAL A 104 -14.27 17.56 -36.24
CA VAL A 104 -14.39 18.98 -36.67
C VAL A 104 -14.95 19.81 -35.53
N ASN A 105 -14.48 21.05 -35.40
CA ASN A 105 -15.00 22.01 -34.42
C ASN A 105 -16.14 22.81 -35.05
N LEU A 106 -17.28 22.85 -34.39
CA LEU A 106 -18.41 23.65 -34.78
C LEU A 106 -18.24 25.11 -34.33
N PRO A 107 -18.80 26.09 -35.04
CA PRO A 107 -18.96 27.45 -34.52
C PRO A 107 -20.04 27.47 -33.43
N ASN A 108 -20.22 28.63 -32.77
CA ASN A 108 -21.34 28.86 -31.86
C ASN A 108 -22.63 28.95 -32.66
N LEU A 109 -23.29 27.82 -32.85
CA LEU A 109 -24.58 27.75 -33.55
C LEU A 109 -25.72 28.07 -32.58
N ALA A 110 -26.82 28.58 -33.11
CA ALA A 110 -28.06 28.74 -32.35
C ALA A 110 -28.69 27.39 -32.01
N ASP A 111 -29.51 27.34 -31.00
CA ASP A 111 -30.28 26.13 -30.68
C ASP A 111 -31.23 25.78 -31.84
N GLY A 112 -31.22 24.53 -32.22
CA GLY A 112 -32.04 24.06 -33.32
C GLY A 112 -31.43 22.90 -34.10
N GLU A 113 -32.07 22.55 -35.21
CA GLU A 113 -31.60 21.57 -36.17
C GLU A 113 -30.66 22.23 -37.17
N HIS A 114 -29.47 21.66 -37.36
CA HIS A 114 -28.46 22.11 -38.32
C HIS A 114 -28.09 20.98 -39.26
N THR A 115 -27.50 21.32 -40.38
CA THR A 115 -27.12 20.34 -41.41
C THR A 115 -25.64 20.45 -41.77
N ILE A 116 -25.05 19.29 -42.06
CA ILE A 116 -23.74 19.21 -42.70
C ILE A 116 -23.91 18.50 -44.03
N SER A 117 -23.56 19.19 -45.11
CA SER A 117 -23.55 18.61 -46.44
C SER A 117 -22.13 18.24 -46.84
N LEU A 118 -21.91 16.99 -47.19
CA LEU A 118 -20.63 16.45 -47.64
C LEU A 118 -20.67 16.29 -49.14
N LEU A 119 -19.57 16.65 -49.77
CA LEU A 119 -19.34 16.45 -51.22
C LEU A 119 -18.20 15.50 -51.44
N GLY A 120 -18.49 14.31 -51.99
CA GLY A 120 -17.52 13.24 -52.28
C GLY A 120 -17.99 12.40 -53.48
N GLY A 121 -17.16 11.46 -53.93
CA GLY A 121 -17.53 10.46 -54.92
C GLY A 121 -18.24 9.27 -54.29
N SER A 122 -19.09 8.54 -55.04
CA SER A 122 -19.71 7.28 -54.62
C SER A 122 -18.99 6.06 -55.21
N LEU A 123 -18.90 4.97 -54.42
CA LEU A 123 -18.35 3.69 -54.84
C LEU A 123 -19.26 2.97 -55.86
N GLY A 124 -20.58 3.15 -55.73
CA GLY A 124 -21.58 2.39 -56.47
C GLY A 124 -21.89 2.90 -57.90
N SER A 125 -21.23 3.93 -58.43
CA SER A 125 -21.54 4.53 -59.75
C SER A 125 -20.36 4.61 -60.67
N ASP A 126 -20.60 4.37 -61.98
CA ASP A 126 -19.61 4.52 -63.03
C ASP A 126 -20.15 5.40 -64.17
N PRO A 127 -19.56 6.59 -64.53
CA PRO A 127 -18.43 7.17 -63.83
C PRO A 127 -18.84 7.69 -62.44
N LYS A 128 -17.95 7.62 -61.46
CA LYS A 128 -18.18 8.00 -60.07
C LYS A 128 -18.44 9.50 -59.94
N PRO A 129 -19.69 9.97 -59.93
CA PRO A 129 -20.02 11.38 -59.80
C PRO A 129 -19.75 11.87 -58.38
N ARG A 130 -19.58 13.17 -58.21
CA ARG A 130 -19.59 13.79 -56.88
C ARG A 130 -21.03 13.79 -56.34
N VAL A 131 -21.21 13.24 -55.17
CA VAL A 131 -22.50 13.14 -54.46
C VAL A 131 -22.51 14.08 -53.28
N ALA A 132 -23.57 14.82 -53.13
CA ALA A 132 -23.86 15.59 -51.90
C ALA A 132 -24.69 14.76 -50.97
N VAL A 133 -24.16 14.41 -49.81
CA VAL A 133 -24.89 13.76 -48.74
C VAL A 133 -25.05 14.74 -47.59
N THR A 134 -26.30 14.90 -47.11
CA THR A 134 -26.59 15.80 -46.00
C THR A 134 -27.03 15.02 -44.77
N VAL A 135 -26.37 15.32 -43.65
CA VAL A 135 -26.71 14.76 -42.33
C VAL A 135 -27.19 15.87 -41.42
N LYS A 136 -28.21 15.58 -40.62
CA LYS A 136 -28.76 16.49 -39.62
C LYS A 136 -28.17 16.18 -38.25
N PHE A 137 -27.98 17.25 -37.46
CA PHE A 137 -27.65 17.18 -36.04
C PHE A 137 -28.36 18.30 -35.29
N LYS A 138 -28.56 18.14 -33.99
CA LYS A 138 -29.23 19.13 -33.17
C LYS A 138 -28.22 19.88 -32.28
N VAL A 139 -28.27 21.19 -32.31
CA VAL A 139 -27.65 22.02 -31.28
C VAL A 139 -28.68 22.32 -30.23
N ALA A 140 -28.36 22.03 -28.99
CA ALA A 140 -29.20 22.35 -27.85
C ALA A 140 -28.32 23.01 -26.79
N ALA A 141 -28.80 24.14 -26.28
CA ALA A 141 -28.22 24.66 -25.05
C ALA A 141 -28.24 23.57 -24.00
N PRO A 142 -27.26 23.52 -23.09
CA PRO A 142 -27.35 22.62 -21.96
C PRO A 142 -28.67 22.85 -21.30
N VAL A 143 -29.50 21.85 -21.15
CA VAL A 143 -30.58 21.90 -20.15
C VAL A 143 -29.82 22.20 -18.87
N ALA A 144 -30.09 23.33 -18.24
CA ALA A 144 -29.45 23.67 -16.98
C ALA A 144 -29.90 22.62 -15.97
N THR A 145 -29.12 21.53 -15.88
CA THR A 145 -29.29 20.57 -14.81
C THR A 145 -28.80 21.29 -13.57
N SER A 146 -29.71 21.55 -12.64
CA SER A 146 -29.31 22.11 -11.35
C SER A 146 -28.19 21.26 -10.75
N PRO A 147 -27.17 21.86 -10.20
CA PRO A 147 -26.10 21.12 -9.55
C PRO A 147 -26.68 20.19 -8.49
N THR A 148 -26.13 19.01 -8.41
CA THR A 148 -26.49 18.01 -7.40
C THR A 148 -25.26 17.59 -6.62
N VAL A 149 -25.45 17.24 -5.35
CA VAL A 149 -24.43 16.69 -4.48
C VAL A 149 -24.98 15.49 -3.74
N GLU A 150 -24.19 14.44 -3.68
CA GLU A 150 -24.41 13.25 -2.85
C GLU A 150 -23.33 13.23 -1.78
N ALA A 151 -23.74 13.26 -0.51
CA ALA A 151 -22.85 13.04 0.64
C ALA A 151 -23.09 11.63 1.18
N THR A 152 -22.00 10.92 1.45
CA THR A 152 -22.08 9.59 2.05
C THR A 152 -21.92 9.69 3.57
N LYS A 153 -22.01 8.55 4.27
CA LYS A 153 -21.93 8.48 5.73
C LYS A 153 -20.69 9.20 6.26
N ALA A 154 -20.87 10.11 7.19
CA ALA A 154 -19.82 10.81 7.89
C ALA A 154 -18.98 9.84 8.74
N SER A 155 -17.67 10.06 8.77
CA SER A 155 -16.76 9.43 9.73
C SER A 155 -16.31 10.44 10.78
N VAL A 156 -16.29 10.03 12.04
CA VAL A 156 -15.87 10.88 13.16
C VAL A 156 -14.60 10.32 13.77
N ALA A 157 -13.57 11.15 13.82
CA ALA A 157 -12.30 10.79 14.46
C ALA A 157 -12.47 10.77 16.00
N THR A 158 -11.56 10.11 16.70
CA THR A 158 -11.57 10.00 18.18
C THR A 158 -11.51 11.35 18.88
N ASN A 159 -10.97 12.38 18.24
CA ASN A 159 -10.95 13.76 18.76
C ASN A 159 -12.19 14.58 18.36
N GLY A 160 -13.19 13.98 17.71
CA GLY A 160 -14.42 14.66 17.31
C GLY A 160 -14.34 15.39 15.97
N ALA A 161 -13.24 15.34 15.23
CA ALA A 161 -13.18 15.89 13.87
C ALA A 161 -14.00 15.00 12.90
N VAL A 162 -14.72 15.63 11.97
CA VAL A 162 -15.65 14.95 11.06
C VAL A 162 -15.14 15.02 9.63
N SER A 163 -15.26 13.92 8.90
CA SER A 163 -14.99 13.83 7.46
C SER A 163 -16.20 13.26 6.74
N VAL A 164 -16.66 13.98 5.71
CA VAL A 164 -17.84 13.59 4.91
C VAL A 164 -17.42 13.42 3.46
N PRO A 165 -17.34 12.21 2.93
CA PRO A 165 -17.12 11.99 1.51
C PRO A 165 -18.31 12.51 0.69
N PHE A 166 -18.02 13.12 -0.45
CA PHE A 166 -19.05 13.65 -1.35
C PHE A 166 -18.69 13.44 -2.83
N SER A 167 -19.72 13.43 -3.66
CA SER A 167 -19.61 13.59 -5.11
C SER A 167 -20.66 14.59 -5.59
N ALA A 168 -20.28 15.47 -6.51
CA ALA A 168 -21.15 16.49 -7.04
C ALA A 168 -21.05 16.56 -8.57
N LYS A 169 -22.13 16.99 -9.22
CA LYS A 169 -22.29 17.04 -10.68
C LYS A 169 -22.99 18.33 -11.11
N ALA A 170 -22.81 18.64 -12.38
CA ALA A 170 -23.46 19.76 -13.07
C ALA A 170 -23.12 21.17 -12.53
N PHE A 171 -21.94 21.30 -11.91
CA PHE A 171 -21.35 22.60 -11.64
C PHE A 171 -20.58 23.13 -12.86
N SER A 172 -20.45 24.44 -12.97
CA SER A 172 -19.66 25.07 -14.05
C SER A 172 -18.23 24.60 -14.08
N ALA A 173 -17.81 24.03 -15.21
CA ALA A 173 -16.45 23.51 -15.40
C ALA A 173 -15.40 24.58 -15.13
N GLY A 174 -14.33 24.22 -14.40
CA GLY A 174 -13.25 25.13 -14.05
C GLY A 174 -13.54 26.13 -12.93
N SER A 175 -14.80 26.22 -12.44
CA SER A 175 -15.15 27.00 -11.24
C SER A 175 -14.52 26.37 -9.99
N THR A 176 -14.56 27.08 -8.85
CA THR A 176 -14.16 26.55 -7.55
C THR A 176 -15.39 26.41 -6.65
N ILE A 177 -15.44 25.36 -5.86
CA ILE A 177 -16.53 25.13 -4.88
C ILE A 177 -16.02 25.38 -3.48
N SER A 178 -16.79 26.10 -2.69
CA SER A 178 -16.69 26.20 -1.22
C SER A 178 -17.83 25.43 -0.56
N VAL A 179 -17.71 25.10 0.73
CA VAL A 179 -18.73 24.38 1.48
C VAL A 179 -18.98 25.03 2.83
N THR A 180 -20.25 25.06 3.23
CA THR A 180 -20.66 25.40 4.60
C THR A 180 -21.37 24.20 5.23
N VAL A 181 -21.32 24.11 6.56
CA VAL A 181 -22.05 23.16 7.39
C VAL A 181 -22.90 23.98 8.34
N ASP A 182 -24.21 23.83 8.27
CA ASP A 182 -25.20 24.65 9.01
C ASP A 182 -24.89 26.16 8.91
N GLY A 183 -24.54 26.60 7.72
CA GLY A 183 -24.18 27.98 7.41
C GLY A 183 -22.77 28.42 7.85
N GLN A 184 -22.01 27.58 8.56
CA GLN A 184 -20.63 27.90 8.97
C GLN A 184 -19.61 27.36 7.95
N PRO A 185 -18.57 28.12 7.61
CA PRO A 185 -17.53 27.66 6.68
C PRO A 185 -16.87 26.36 7.13
N ALA A 186 -16.72 25.42 6.18
CA ALA A 186 -15.95 24.20 6.34
C ALA A 186 -14.88 24.09 5.24
N GLY A 187 -13.98 23.13 5.35
CA GLY A 187 -12.91 22.92 4.38
C GLY A 187 -13.04 21.58 3.66
N PHE A 188 -12.14 21.34 2.72
CA PHE A 188 -11.97 20.06 2.04
C PHE A 188 -10.66 19.40 2.43
N ALA A 189 -10.67 18.10 2.58
CA ALA A 189 -9.46 17.34 2.90
C ALA A 189 -8.43 17.42 1.76
N ALA A 190 -7.21 17.86 2.07
CA ALA A 190 -6.10 17.98 1.12
C ALA A 190 -5.00 16.96 1.44
N GLY A 191 -5.28 15.67 1.25
CA GLY A 191 -4.35 14.60 1.51
C GLY A 191 -3.78 14.65 2.95
N ARG A 192 -2.46 14.87 3.10
CA ARG A 192 -1.79 14.99 4.41
C ARG A 192 -1.60 16.44 4.88
N GLY A 193 -2.06 17.40 4.11
CA GLY A 193 -1.98 18.82 4.43
C GLY A 193 -3.18 19.31 5.27
N PRO A 194 -3.17 20.58 5.67
CA PRO A 194 -4.35 21.22 6.26
C PRO A 194 -5.49 21.24 5.25
N ALA A 195 -6.72 21.32 5.75
CA ALA A 195 -7.89 21.45 4.91
C ALA A 195 -7.81 22.72 4.05
N VAL A 196 -8.28 22.65 2.80
CA VAL A 196 -8.37 23.79 1.88
C VAL A 196 -9.79 24.34 1.85
N SER A 197 -9.92 25.63 1.62
CA SER A 197 -11.24 26.30 1.64
C SER A 197 -12.07 26.05 0.39
N SER A 198 -11.45 25.63 -0.71
CA SER A 198 -12.14 25.36 -1.97
C SER A 198 -11.44 24.27 -2.80
N VAL A 199 -12.21 23.65 -3.69
CA VAL A 199 -11.74 22.65 -4.67
C VAL A 199 -12.21 23.04 -6.07
N LYS A 200 -11.44 22.67 -7.10
CA LYS A 200 -11.75 22.99 -8.49
C LYS A 200 -12.71 21.96 -9.10
N VAL A 201 -13.67 22.43 -9.89
CA VAL A 201 -14.57 21.60 -10.69
C VAL A 201 -13.84 21.12 -11.94
N GLU A 202 -13.95 19.85 -12.25
CA GLU A 202 -13.36 19.23 -13.43
C GLU A 202 -14.02 19.71 -14.73
N ALA A 203 -13.41 19.39 -15.88
CA ALA A 203 -13.90 19.84 -17.18
C ALA A 203 -15.28 19.29 -17.56
N ASP A 204 -15.69 18.18 -16.96
CA ASP A 204 -16.99 17.55 -17.16
C ASP A 204 -18.09 18.05 -16.18
N GLY A 205 -17.77 19.03 -15.36
CA GLY A 205 -18.70 19.59 -14.35
C GLY A 205 -18.83 18.76 -13.09
N THR A 206 -17.93 17.77 -12.88
CA THR A 206 -17.91 16.95 -11.67
C THR A 206 -16.87 17.42 -10.65
N VAL A 207 -17.09 17.08 -9.39
CA VAL A 207 -16.12 17.23 -8.32
C VAL A 207 -16.40 16.20 -7.22
N SER A 208 -15.35 15.57 -6.69
CA SER A 208 -15.46 14.64 -5.58
C SER A 208 -14.35 14.86 -4.56
N GLY A 209 -14.59 14.43 -3.33
CA GLY A 209 -13.63 14.60 -2.26
C GLY A 209 -14.23 14.30 -0.89
N SER A 210 -13.65 14.89 0.14
CA SER A 210 -14.19 14.82 1.50
C SER A 210 -14.24 16.23 2.13
N VAL A 211 -15.39 16.59 2.66
CA VAL A 211 -15.52 17.77 3.53
C VAL A 211 -14.83 17.47 4.86
N SER A 212 -13.99 18.37 5.32
CA SER A 212 -13.26 18.30 6.60
C SER A 212 -13.84 19.34 7.56
N ILE A 213 -14.39 18.86 8.66
CA ILE A 213 -15.03 19.70 9.69
C ILE A 213 -14.24 19.55 10.99
N ALA A 214 -13.83 20.67 11.57
CA ALA A 214 -13.10 20.67 12.82
C ALA A 214 -13.96 20.11 13.97
N ALA A 215 -13.29 19.55 15.00
CA ALA A 215 -13.94 19.01 16.19
C ALA A 215 -14.89 20.04 16.84
N GLY A 216 -16.09 19.59 17.21
CA GLY A 216 -17.11 20.42 17.86
C GLY A 216 -17.85 21.37 16.92
N LYS A 217 -17.61 21.32 15.61
CA LYS A 217 -18.29 22.17 14.62
C LYS A 217 -19.49 21.48 13.92
N ALA A 218 -19.56 20.16 14.00
CA ALA A 218 -20.74 19.36 13.62
C ALA A 218 -20.84 18.21 14.64
N LEU A 219 -21.68 18.40 15.66
CA LEU A 219 -21.91 17.41 16.70
C LEU A 219 -22.79 16.27 16.17
N ALA A 220 -22.95 15.18 16.94
CA ALA A 220 -23.80 14.08 16.52
C ALA A 220 -25.25 14.55 16.26
N GLY A 221 -25.78 14.23 15.10
CA GLY A 221 -27.08 14.67 14.61
C GLY A 221 -27.10 14.88 13.11
N SER A 222 -28.18 15.49 12.61
CA SER A 222 -28.35 15.81 11.19
C SER A 222 -27.82 17.21 10.88
N HIS A 223 -27.06 17.35 9.80
CA HIS A 223 -26.43 18.61 9.39
C HIS A 223 -26.65 18.85 7.90
N GLU A 224 -26.81 20.15 7.54
CA GLU A 224 -26.91 20.56 6.16
C GLU A 224 -25.53 20.99 5.62
N LEU A 225 -25.12 20.40 4.51
CA LEU A 225 -23.98 20.81 3.72
C LEU A 225 -24.46 21.66 2.53
N VAL A 226 -23.94 22.87 2.38
CA VAL A 226 -24.24 23.72 1.21
C VAL A 226 -22.96 23.94 0.43
N PHE A 227 -22.93 23.46 -0.79
CA PHE A 227 -21.84 23.62 -1.74
C PHE A 227 -22.14 24.80 -2.64
N THR A 228 -21.26 25.78 -2.73
CA THR A 228 -21.43 26.99 -3.54
C THR A 228 -20.26 27.15 -4.49
N SER A 229 -20.52 27.26 -5.79
CA SER A 229 -19.50 27.54 -6.79
C SER A 229 -19.16 29.02 -6.90
N SER A 230 -17.98 29.35 -7.42
CA SER A 230 -17.59 30.71 -7.76
C SER A 230 -18.46 31.32 -8.88
N ALA A 231 -19.23 30.51 -9.58
CA ALA A 231 -20.26 30.95 -10.54
C ALA A 231 -21.62 31.22 -9.89
N GLY A 232 -21.76 31.05 -8.57
CA GLY A 232 -23.01 31.31 -7.82
C GLY A 232 -23.99 30.13 -7.75
N GLU A 233 -23.63 28.97 -8.34
CA GLU A 233 -24.46 27.77 -8.31
C GLU A 233 -24.40 27.13 -6.92
N LYS A 234 -25.51 26.52 -6.48
CA LYS A 234 -25.63 25.88 -5.17
C LYS A 234 -26.21 24.47 -5.27
N ALA A 235 -25.71 23.57 -4.43
CA ALA A 235 -26.32 22.27 -4.18
C ALA A 235 -26.21 21.95 -2.69
N THR A 236 -27.22 21.25 -2.16
CA THR A 236 -27.31 20.90 -0.74
C THR A 236 -27.34 19.39 -0.53
N ALA A 237 -26.82 18.93 0.58
CA ALA A 237 -26.96 17.55 1.05
C ALA A 237 -27.17 17.52 2.56
N GLN A 238 -28.04 16.60 3.02
CA GLN A 238 -28.17 16.29 4.42
C GLN A 238 -27.23 15.15 4.78
N VAL A 239 -26.56 15.23 5.93
CA VAL A 239 -25.67 14.19 6.42
C VAL A 239 -25.90 13.91 7.90
N GLU A 240 -26.01 12.63 8.26
CA GLU A 240 -26.04 12.21 9.66
C GLU A 240 -24.60 12.07 10.16
N VAL A 241 -24.25 12.86 11.16
CA VAL A 241 -22.98 12.81 11.87
C VAL A 241 -23.16 12.03 13.16
N GLY A 242 -22.30 11.07 13.38
CA GLY A 242 -22.33 10.23 14.59
C GLY A 242 -21.33 10.69 15.63
N VAL A 243 -20.93 9.74 16.48
CA VAL A 243 -19.94 9.94 17.54
C VAL A 243 -18.57 9.38 17.14
N GLY A 244 -17.50 9.97 17.67
CA GLY A 244 -16.19 9.36 17.72
C GLY A 244 -16.05 8.58 19.02
N ALA A 245 -15.35 7.45 18.99
CA ALA A 245 -15.10 6.67 20.20
C ALA A 245 -13.66 6.16 20.22
N SER A 246 -13.10 6.14 21.41
CA SER A 246 -11.79 5.55 21.71
C SER A 246 -11.90 4.76 22.99
N PHE A 247 -11.48 3.52 22.96
CA PHE A 247 -11.43 2.66 24.16
C PHE A 247 -9.98 2.28 24.40
N GLY A 248 -9.62 2.12 25.66
CA GLY A 248 -8.38 1.48 26.07
C GLY A 248 -8.28 0.07 25.49
N THR A 249 -7.27 -0.68 25.86
CA THR A 249 -7.13 -2.06 25.44
C THR A 249 -8.37 -2.86 25.82
N GLY A 250 -9.20 -3.17 24.85
CA GLY A 250 -10.54 -3.73 25.04
C GLY A 250 -10.57 -5.25 25.18
N ALA A 251 -9.65 -5.84 25.97
CA ALA A 251 -9.64 -7.29 26.21
C ALA A 251 -10.83 -7.73 27.04
N VAL A 252 -11.43 -8.88 26.70
CA VAL A 252 -12.51 -9.47 27.50
C VAL A 252 -12.05 -9.76 28.94
N GLY A 253 -12.91 -9.54 29.90
CA GLY A 253 -12.60 -9.67 31.33
C GLY A 253 -11.83 -8.50 31.95
N SER A 254 -11.39 -7.51 31.16
CA SER A 254 -10.67 -6.35 31.67
C SER A 254 -11.59 -5.13 31.90
N LYS A 255 -11.07 -4.17 32.67
CA LYS A 255 -11.65 -2.83 32.77
C LYS A 255 -10.90 -1.90 31.81
N VAL A 256 -11.65 -1.06 31.11
CA VAL A 256 -11.09 -0.08 30.19
C VAL A 256 -11.67 1.31 30.44
N GLU A 257 -10.93 2.33 30.06
CA GLU A 257 -11.46 3.69 29.95
C GLU A 257 -11.91 3.91 28.50
N GLY A 258 -13.11 4.48 28.32
CA GLY A 258 -13.65 4.85 27.03
C GLY A 258 -13.91 6.35 26.96
N THR A 259 -13.52 6.99 25.86
CA THR A 259 -13.90 8.38 25.57
C THR A 259 -14.79 8.38 24.33
N ILE A 260 -15.95 8.99 24.47
CA ILE A 260 -16.92 9.20 23.39
C ILE A 260 -16.95 10.70 23.11
N SER A 261 -16.63 11.07 21.89
CA SER A 261 -16.52 12.46 21.43
C SER A 261 -17.64 12.81 20.45
N ASN A 262 -17.78 14.08 20.18
CA ASN A 262 -18.74 14.66 19.25
C ASN A 262 -20.20 14.59 19.74
N LEU A 263 -20.40 14.53 21.06
CA LEU A 263 -21.72 14.59 21.69
C LEU A 263 -22.04 16.02 22.14
N PRO A 264 -23.27 16.54 21.95
CA PRO A 264 -23.68 17.81 22.54
C PRO A 264 -23.81 17.69 24.07
N THR A 265 -23.67 18.81 24.75
CA THR A 265 -24.01 18.90 26.19
C THR A 265 -25.48 18.53 26.40
N GLY A 266 -25.77 17.73 27.39
CA GLY A 266 -27.09 17.15 27.66
C GLY A 266 -27.34 15.79 27.02
N ALA A 267 -26.52 15.37 26.05
CA ALA A 267 -26.60 14.03 25.51
C ALA A 267 -26.34 12.96 26.60
N VAL A 268 -27.01 11.82 26.49
CA VAL A 268 -26.92 10.73 27.46
C VAL A 268 -26.38 9.47 26.77
N VAL A 269 -25.23 8.98 27.17
CA VAL A 269 -24.73 7.67 26.78
C VAL A 269 -25.44 6.61 27.63
N LYS A 270 -26.25 5.78 26.97
CA LYS A 270 -27.04 4.71 27.61
C LYS A 270 -26.33 3.35 27.57
N GLY A 271 -25.46 3.13 26.61
CA GLY A 271 -24.80 1.84 26.46
C GLY A 271 -23.48 1.93 25.72
N VAL A 272 -22.57 1.05 26.13
CA VAL A 272 -21.34 0.69 25.42
C VAL A 272 -21.26 -0.83 25.48
N GLY A 273 -21.06 -1.51 24.37
CA GLY A 273 -20.98 -2.96 24.40
C GLY A 273 -20.95 -3.65 23.05
N VAL A 274 -21.13 -4.95 23.05
CA VAL A 274 -21.11 -5.82 21.86
C VAL A 274 -22.39 -6.65 21.85
N ASP A 275 -23.01 -6.85 20.69
CA ASP A 275 -24.21 -7.67 20.48
C ASP A 275 -25.35 -7.36 21.48
N GLY A 276 -25.57 -6.08 21.81
CA GLY A 276 -26.59 -5.63 22.75
C GLY A 276 -26.23 -5.80 24.23
N ALA A 277 -25.12 -6.44 24.57
CA ALA A 277 -24.60 -6.46 25.92
C ALA A 277 -24.08 -5.08 26.33
N ASN A 278 -24.63 -4.55 27.46
CA ASN A 278 -24.23 -3.23 27.96
C ASN A 278 -23.16 -3.36 29.04
N TRP A 279 -22.00 -2.77 28.82
CA TRP A 279 -20.87 -2.74 29.78
C TRP A 279 -20.94 -1.57 30.74
N LEU A 280 -21.90 -0.65 30.50
CA LEU A 280 -22.09 0.54 31.30
C LEU A 280 -22.97 0.23 32.50
N ALA A 281 -22.50 0.51 33.69
CA ALA A 281 -23.25 0.26 34.92
C ALA A 281 -24.50 1.16 35.06
N SER A 282 -24.41 2.39 34.56
CA SER A 282 -25.50 3.38 34.53
C SER A 282 -25.28 4.39 33.38
N PRO A 283 -26.36 4.98 32.86
CA PRO A 283 -26.25 6.03 31.86
C PRO A 283 -25.38 7.21 32.31
N VAL A 284 -24.61 7.78 31.37
CA VAL A 284 -23.70 8.92 31.63
C VAL A 284 -24.12 10.11 30.78
N THR A 285 -24.36 11.24 31.45
CA THR A 285 -24.74 12.49 30.75
C THR A 285 -23.49 13.34 30.46
N VAL A 286 -23.43 13.92 29.25
CA VAL A 286 -22.42 14.92 28.87
C VAL A 286 -22.75 16.24 29.57
N THR A 287 -22.00 16.58 30.59
CA THR A 287 -22.28 17.76 31.44
C THR A 287 -21.60 19.02 30.92
N SER A 288 -20.53 18.89 30.17
CA SER A 288 -19.80 20.03 29.58
C SER A 288 -18.95 19.58 28.39
N GLY A 289 -18.68 20.50 27.47
CA GLY A 289 -17.92 20.20 26.28
C GLY A 289 -18.69 19.32 25.28
N ASN A 290 -17.95 18.60 24.45
CA ASN A 290 -18.50 17.75 23.38
C ASN A 290 -18.00 16.29 23.47
N GLN A 291 -17.60 15.87 24.65
CA GLN A 291 -17.13 14.49 24.92
C GLN A 291 -17.40 14.06 26.34
N VAL A 292 -17.43 12.76 26.54
CA VAL A 292 -17.49 12.16 27.88
C VAL A 292 -16.45 11.04 27.96
N THR A 293 -15.74 11.01 29.10
CA THR A 293 -14.82 9.90 29.44
C THR A 293 -15.46 9.03 30.52
N ILE A 294 -15.60 7.76 30.22
CA ILE A 294 -16.19 6.75 31.09
C ILE A 294 -15.05 5.88 31.60
N LYS A 295 -14.85 5.91 32.92
CA LYS A 295 -13.85 5.07 33.56
C LYS A 295 -14.46 3.72 33.97
N ASP A 296 -13.59 2.73 34.13
CA ASP A 296 -13.96 1.40 34.67
C ASP A 296 -15.05 0.66 33.90
N LEU A 297 -15.15 0.83 32.57
CA LEU A 297 -15.99 -0.02 31.74
C LEU A 297 -15.55 -1.47 31.86
N GLN A 298 -16.39 -2.31 32.44
CA GLN A 298 -16.09 -3.74 32.60
C GLN A 298 -16.53 -4.53 31.37
N ILE A 299 -15.57 -5.04 30.62
CA ILE A 299 -15.84 -5.93 29.48
C ILE A 299 -16.13 -7.33 30.04
N PRO A 300 -17.34 -7.89 29.88
CA PRO A 300 -17.65 -9.24 30.37
C PRO A 300 -16.72 -10.27 29.72
N ALA A 301 -16.30 -11.28 30.50
CA ALA A 301 -15.47 -12.38 29.98
C ALA A 301 -16.18 -13.20 28.90
N SER A 302 -17.50 -13.16 28.85
CA SER A 302 -18.34 -13.80 27.83
C SER A 302 -18.47 -12.99 26.53
N THR A 303 -17.93 -11.78 26.50
CA THR A 303 -18.00 -10.94 25.31
C THR A 303 -17.28 -11.61 24.13
N LYS A 304 -17.93 -11.64 22.97
CA LYS A 304 -17.38 -12.22 21.75
C LYS A 304 -16.19 -11.39 21.27
N VAL A 305 -15.06 -12.06 21.04
CA VAL A 305 -13.81 -11.44 20.60
C VAL A 305 -13.88 -11.08 19.12
N GLY A 306 -13.26 -9.95 18.76
CA GLY A 306 -13.20 -9.48 17.38
C GLY A 306 -14.42 -8.71 16.90
N GLU A 307 -15.49 -8.70 17.68
CA GLU A 307 -16.69 -7.95 17.33
C GLU A 307 -16.53 -6.46 17.64
N PRO A 308 -17.13 -5.59 16.82
CA PRO A 308 -17.06 -4.15 17.02
C PRO A 308 -17.85 -3.71 18.24
N ILE A 309 -17.30 -2.74 18.96
CA ILE A 309 -17.96 -2.11 20.12
C ILE A 309 -18.99 -1.10 19.60
N SER A 310 -20.22 -1.19 20.08
CA SER A 310 -21.28 -0.25 19.81
C SER A 310 -21.46 0.77 20.96
N VAL A 311 -21.85 1.98 20.59
CA VAL A 311 -22.23 3.04 21.54
C VAL A 311 -23.69 3.40 21.31
N THR A 312 -24.52 3.33 22.36
CA THR A 312 -25.92 3.78 22.36
C THR A 312 -26.03 5.09 23.11
N TYR A 313 -26.58 6.11 22.46
CA TYR A 313 -26.73 7.44 23.04
C TYR A 313 -28.07 8.07 22.69
N VAL A 314 -28.49 9.05 23.49
CA VAL A 314 -29.73 9.83 23.30
C VAL A 314 -29.37 11.29 23.16
N ILE A 315 -29.90 11.93 22.10
CA ILE A 315 -29.84 13.38 21.85
C ILE A 315 -31.27 13.83 21.57
N ASP A 316 -31.75 14.85 22.28
CA ASP A 316 -33.10 15.41 22.14
C ASP A 316 -34.22 14.33 22.13
N GLY A 317 -34.08 13.34 23.00
CA GLY A 317 -35.04 12.24 23.13
C GLY A 317 -34.89 11.14 22.06
N LYS A 318 -34.09 11.32 21.02
CA LYS A 318 -33.84 10.32 19.97
C LYS A 318 -32.68 9.42 20.38
N GLU A 319 -32.95 8.12 20.49
CA GLU A 319 -31.94 7.10 20.78
C GLU A 319 -31.28 6.62 19.48
N THR A 320 -29.97 6.51 19.49
CA THR A 320 -29.16 6.05 18.36
C THR A 320 -28.11 5.07 18.85
N THR A 321 -27.95 3.94 18.15
CA THR A 321 -26.85 2.99 18.37
C THR A 321 -25.91 3.04 17.17
N GLN A 322 -24.62 3.29 17.44
CA GLN A 322 -23.59 3.39 16.44
C GLN A 322 -22.49 2.34 16.70
N VAL A 323 -22.17 1.55 15.67
CA VAL A 323 -21.01 0.67 15.67
C VAL A 323 -19.76 1.52 15.49
N THR A 324 -18.76 1.31 16.34
CA THR A 324 -17.47 2.01 16.29
C THR A 324 -16.44 1.21 15.50
N ALA A 325 -15.29 1.81 15.25
CA ALA A 325 -14.14 1.08 14.66
C ALA A 325 -13.33 0.28 15.71
N ALA A 326 -13.63 0.46 17.00
CA ALA A 326 -12.98 -0.30 18.08
C ALA A 326 -13.56 -1.70 18.16
N VAL A 327 -12.72 -2.68 18.44
CA VAL A 327 -13.09 -4.09 18.56
C VAL A 327 -12.66 -4.64 19.92
N THR A 328 -13.34 -5.68 20.38
CA THR A 328 -12.91 -6.44 21.55
C THR A 328 -11.70 -7.29 21.22
N THR A 329 -10.83 -7.49 22.19
CA THR A 329 -9.63 -8.32 22.05
C THR A 329 -9.65 -9.50 23.00
N PRO A 330 -8.89 -10.55 22.75
CA PRO A 330 -8.74 -11.67 23.70
C PRO A 330 -8.27 -11.20 25.08
N SER A 331 -8.58 -11.98 26.09
CA SER A 331 -8.09 -11.72 27.44
C SER A 331 -6.56 -11.68 27.46
N ALA A 332 -6.00 -10.63 28.07
CA ALA A 332 -4.57 -10.57 28.36
C ALA A 332 -4.22 -11.20 29.72
N THR A 333 -5.17 -11.85 30.37
CA THR A 333 -4.96 -12.52 31.67
C THR A 333 -3.91 -13.62 31.48
N PRO A 334 -2.86 -13.64 32.31
CA PRO A 334 -1.86 -14.70 32.29
C PRO A 334 -2.51 -16.10 32.42
N LEU A 335 -2.03 -17.03 31.62
CA LEU A 335 -2.52 -18.41 31.58
C LEU A 335 -1.33 -19.37 31.60
N ASN A 336 -1.35 -20.39 32.42
CA ASN A 336 -0.39 -21.50 32.48
C ASN A 336 1.09 -21.03 32.50
N THR A 337 1.35 -19.95 33.23
CA THR A 337 2.69 -19.34 33.34
C THR A 337 3.69 -20.22 34.05
N GLU A 338 3.21 -21.09 34.95
CA GLU A 338 4.01 -22.05 35.73
C GLU A 338 4.69 -23.10 34.86
N ALA A 339 4.17 -23.40 33.67
CA ALA A 339 4.78 -24.32 32.72
C ALA A 339 6.03 -23.72 32.02
N TYR A 340 6.31 -22.46 32.25
CA TYR A 340 7.40 -21.76 31.60
C TYR A 340 8.36 -21.12 32.61
N GLN A 341 9.63 -20.99 32.22
CA GLN A 341 10.58 -20.10 32.85
C GLN A 341 10.72 -18.87 31.98
N VAL A 342 10.40 -17.71 32.53
CA VAL A 342 10.54 -16.42 31.83
C VAL A 342 11.54 -15.59 32.60
N THR A 343 12.66 -15.25 31.95
CA THR A 343 13.69 -14.33 32.48
C THR A 343 13.75 -13.07 31.64
N SER A 344 14.22 -11.97 32.22
CA SER A 344 14.41 -10.73 31.47
C SER A 344 15.69 -10.02 31.83
N THR A 345 16.24 -9.29 30.88
CA THR A 345 17.43 -8.47 31.04
C THR A 345 17.26 -7.16 30.26
N THR A 346 17.70 -6.04 30.85
CA THR A 346 17.70 -4.73 30.18
C THR A 346 18.70 -4.73 29.03
N VAL A 347 18.28 -4.18 27.89
CA VAL A 347 19.09 -4.03 26.67
C VAL A 347 18.99 -2.58 26.16
N PRO A 348 19.84 -2.15 25.22
CA PRO A 348 19.80 -0.78 24.67
C PRO A 348 18.43 -0.37 24.18
N ASN A 349 18.11 0.91 24.35
CA ASN A 349 16.85 1.49 23.95
C ASN A 349 16.59 1.41 22.45
N GLY A 350 15.33 1.23 22.07
CA GLY A 350 14.92 1.21 20.69
C GLY A 350 15.17 -0.12 19.98
N ASN A 351 15.22 -1.23 20.73
CA ASN A 351 15.40 -2.57 20.15
C ASN A 351 14.32 -2.89 19.09
N TYR A 352 14.71 -3.57 18.03
CA TYR A 352 13.83 -3.92 16.92
C TYR A 352 13.74 -5.41 16.67
N GLN A 353 14.84 -6.06 16.34
CA GLN A 353 14.87 -7.49 16.03
C GLN A 353 16.06 -8.19 16.69
N SER A 354 15.94 -9.49 16.87
CA SER A 354 17.01 -10.36 17.32
C SER A 354 17.12 -11.60 16.45
N ALA A 355 18.32 -12.17 16.37
CA ALA A 355 18.58 -13.46 15.75
C ALA A 355 19.64 -14.20 16.55
N ALA A 356 19.47 -15.50 16.72
CA ALA A 356 20.46 -16.36 17.37
C ALA A 356 21.22 -17.18 16.31
N ASN A 357 22.52 -17.36 16.53
CA ASN A 357 23.32 -18.27 15.72
C ASN A 357 23.35 -19.70 16.32
N ALA A 358 23.90 -20.64 15.60
CA ALA A 358 24.00 -22.05 16.03
C ALA A 358 24.78 -22.26 17.32
N LYS A 359 25.60 -21.29 17.75
CA LYS A 359 26.36 -21.33 19.01
C LYS A 359 25.58 -20.79 20.21
N GLY A 360 24.36 -20.28 19.99
CA GLY A 360 23.55 -19.63 21.01
C GLY A 360 23.93 -18.17 21.28
N GLU A 361 24.76 -17.54 20.44
CA GLU A 361 24.99 -16.11 20.48
C GLU A 361 23.83 -15.38 19.88
N VAL A 362 23.32 -14.35 20.55
CA VAL A 362 22.15 -13.57 20.12
C VAL A 362 22.59 -12.17 19.70
N PHE A 363 22.15 -11.75 18.52
CA PHE A 363 22.40 -10.44 17.96
C PHE A 363 21.13 -9.60 18.04
N ILE A 364 21.22 -8.34 18.53
CA ILE A 364 20.09 -7.44 18.71
C ILE A 364 20.35 -6.14 17.99
N THR A 365 19.37 -5.66 17.22
CA THR A 365 19.38 -4.32 16.62
C THR A 365 18.57 -3.35 17.46
N ALA A 366 19.11 -2.17 17.70
CA ALA A 366 18.44 -1.11 18.42
C ALA A 366 18.70 0.26 17.75
N SER A 367 17.66 1.07 17.58
CA SER A 367 17.83 2.46 17.15
C SER A 367 16.66 3.32 17.61
N VAL A 368 16.94 4.59 17.92
CA VAL A 368 15.97 5.54 18.48
C VAL A 368 15.76 6.72 17.54
N GLY A 369 14.49 7.05 17.28
CA GLY A 369 14.12 8.27 16.60
C GLY A 369 14.01 8.15 15.08
N ARG A 370 14.12 9.31 14.44
CA ARG A 370 14.10 9.47 12.98
C ARG A 370 15.36 10.23 12.56
N PRO A 371 15.75 10.16 11.29
CA PRO A 371 16.92 10.93 10.83
C PRO A 371 16.84 12.41 11.22
N PRO A 372 17.94 12.97 11.75
CA PRO A 372 19.23 12.30 12.01
C PRO A 372 19.17 11.32 13.19
N ILE A 373 19.50 10.03 12.95
CA ILE A 373 19.57 9.02 14.00
C ILE A 373 20.81 9.29 14.86
N LYS A 374 20.61 9.52 16.15
CA LYS A 374 21.70 9.77 17.10
C LYS A 374 22.08 8.55 17.91
N GLU A 375 21.11 7.67 18.16
CA GLU A 375 21.30 6.45 18.95
C GLU A 375 20.95 5.23 18.09
N SER A 376 21.94 4.40 17.83
CA SER A 376 21.79 3.13 17.16
C SER A 376 22.86 2.17 17.63
N THR A 377 22.49 0.93 17.90
CA THR A 377 23.38 -0.04 18.51
C THR A 377 23.14 -1.44 17.90
N LEU A 378 24.19 -2.12 17.53
CA LEU A 378 24.21 -3.56 17.26
C LEU A 378 24.86 -4.25 18.43
N VAL A 379 24.14 -5.19 19.04
CA VAL A 379 24.55 -5.94 20.24
C VAL A 379 24.84 -7.39 19.88
N LYS A 380 25.84 -7.97 20.49
CA LYS A 380 26.12 -9.40 20.57
C LYS A 380 26.11 -9.81 22.04
N GLY A 381 25.48 -10.93 22.37
CA GLY A 381 25.47 -11.48 23.71
C GLY A 381 25.05 -12.94 23.71
N HIS A 382 24.97 -13.53 24.90
CA HIS A 382 24.58 -14.91 25.13
C HIS A 382 23.75 -15.03 26.42
N TYR A 383 23.14 -16.18 26.65
CA TYR A 383 22.48 -16.48 27.93
C TYR A 383 23.43 -17.23 28.85
N ASP A 384 23.53 -16.76 30.09
CA ASP A 384 24.23 -17.47 31.15
C ASP A 384 23.44 -18.69 31.66
N ALA A 385 24.03 -19.44 32.58
CA ALA A 385 23.40 -20.64 33.15
C ALA A 385 22.09 -20.35 33.92
N SER A 386 21.87 -19.12 34.35
CA SER A 386 20.61 -18.70 35.01
C SER A 386 19.52 -18.29 33.99
N GLY A 387 19.84 -18.24 32.71
CA GLY A 387 18.97 -17.80 31.64
C GLY A 387 18.88 -16.27 31.54
N LYS A 388 19.82 -15.54 32.13
CA LYS A 388 19.93 -14.09 31.94
C LYS A 388 20.81 -13.77 30.74
N PHE A 389 20.40 -12.75 29.97
CA PHE A 389 21.18 -12.28 28.82
C PHE A 389 22.38 -11.46 29.29
N VAL A 390 23.55 -11.82 28.77
CA VAL A 390 24.83 -11.12 29.01
C VAL A 390 25.26 -10.47 27.71
N ILE A 391 25.54 -9.19 27.75
CA ILE A 391 26.04 -8.44 26.58
C ILE A 391 27.57 -8.65 26.52
N ASP A 392 28.05 -9.33 25.48
CA ASP A 392 29.45 -9.55 25.22
C ASP A 392 30.11 -8.36 24.52
N LYS A 393 29.37 -7.79 23.57
CA LYS A 393 29.85 -6.66 22.76
C LYS A 393 28.67 -5.84 22.22
N GLN A 394 28.91 -4.54 22.08
CA GLN A 394 28.02 -3.64 21.37
C GLN A 394 28.82 -2.61 20.58
N ILE A 395 28.29 -2.20 19.44
CA ILE A 395 28.89 -1.18 18.59
C ILE A 395 27.83 -0.16 18.15
N THR A 396 28.29 1.06 17.86
CA THR A 396 27.52 2.02 17.11
C THR A 396 27.74 1.79 15.61
N PRO A 397 26.70 1.63 14.80
CA PRO A 397 26.82 1.49 13.36
C PRO A 397 27.50 2.68 12.70
N ALA A 398 28.02 2.46 11.48
CA ALA A 398 28.71 3.50 10.71
C ALA A 398 27.82 4.75 10.51
N ALA A 399 28.46 5.89 10.28
CA ALA A 399 27.79 7.13 9.90
C ALA A 399 26.90 6.92 8.66
N ALA A 400 25.75 7.57 8.66
CA ALA A 400 24.86 7.56 7.50
C ALA A 400 25.50 8.32 6.33
N ALA A 401 25.35 7.81 5.11
CA ALA A 401 25.97 8.38 3.90
C ALA A 401 25.55 9.84 3.61
N ASP A 402 24.39 10.25 4.11
CA ASP A 402 23.90 11.64 3.99
C ASP A 402 24.48 12.60 5.03
N GLY A 403 25.42 12.14 5.86
CA GLY A 403 26.03 12.90 6.94
C GLY A 403 25.09 13.21 8.11
N LYS A 404 23.88 12.64 8.15
CA LYS A 404 22.86 12.94 9.16
C LYS A 404 22.77 11.82 10.21
N GLY A 405 23.74 11.78 11.09
CA GLY A 405 23.80 10.81 12.19
C GLY A 405 24.39 9.46 11.75
N VAL A 406 23.91 8.38 12.36
CA VAL A 406 24.38 6.99 12.11
C VAL A 406 23.29 6.17 11.41
N ASN A 407 23.69 5.04 10.83
CA ASN A 407 22.73 4.10 10.26
C ASN A 407 21.83 3.52 11.37
N GLY A 408 20.52 3.61 11.14
CA GLY A 408 19.50 3.12 12.08
C GLY A 408 19.21 1.65 11.83
N VAL A 409 19.87 0.76 12.59
CA VAL A 409 19.71 -0.69 12.46
C VAL A 409 18.30 -1.15 12.84
N TYR A 410 17.76 -2.12 12.09
CA TYR A 410 16.40 -2.63 12.27
C TYR A 410 16.33 -4.16 12.21
N GLY A 411 16.36 -4.76 11.01
CA GLY A 411 16.32 -6.20 10.82
C GLY A 411 17.70 -6.81 11.02
N VAL A 412 17.73 -8.07 11.43
CA VAL A 412 18.96 -8.83 11.63
C VAL A 412 18.79 -10.28 11.17
N ALA A 413 19.81 -10.81 10.49
CA ALA A 413 19.91 -12.22 10.18
C ALA A 413 21.35 -12.70 10.42
N VAL A 414 21.50 -13.94 10.87
CA VAL A 414 22.80 -14.60 11.03
C VAL A 414 23.08 -15.51 9.86
N ASP A 415 24.33 -15.49 9.43
CA ASP A 415 24.90 -16.32 8.38
C ASP A 415 26.08 -17.10 8.99
N ASP A 416 25.75 -18.23 9.55
CA ASP A 416 26.73 -19.07 10.24
C ASP A 416 27.76 -19.66 9.29
N ALA A 417 27.39 -19.89 8.04
CA ALA A 417 28.31 -20.47 7.05
C ALA A 417 29.48 -19.53 6.71
N ASN A 418 29.24 -18.22 6.69
CA ASN A 418 30.27 -17.23 6.40
C ASN A 418 30.70 -16.41 7.64
N GLY A 419 30.10 -16.68 8.80
CA GLY A 419 30.40 -15.98 10.06
C GLY A 419 29.97 -14.52 10.04
N TYR A 420 28.86 -14.19 9.34
CA TYR A 420 28.34 -12.83 9.18
C TYR A 420 27.06 -12.59 9.95
N VAL A 421 26.85 -11.33 10.30
CA VAL A 421 25.57 -10.76 10.74
C VAL A 421 25.15 -9.72 9.71
N TRP A 422 24.00 -9.94 9.10
CA TRP A 422 23.39 -9.02 8.15
C TRP A 422 22.40 -8.13 8.89
N VAL A 423 22.44 -6.84 8.61
CA VAL A 423 21.62 -5.84 9.29
C VAL A 423 20.96 -4.90 8.27
N SER A 424 19.65 -4.71 8.38
CA SER A 424 18.95 -3.72 7.58
C SER A 424 18.97 -2.35 8.26
N ASN A 425 19.20 -1.29 7.48
CA ASN A 425 19.14 0.11 7.91
C ASN A 425 17.93 0.76 7.25
N THR A 426 16.75 0.51 7.83
CA THR A 426 15.45 0.86 7.23
C THR A 426 15.34 2.35 6.87
N ARG A 427 15.86 3.22 7.71
CA ARG A 427 15.76 4.68 7.53
C ARG A 427 16.67 5.20 6.42
N GLN A 428 17.79 4.54 6.19
CA GLN A 428 18.76 4.87 5.15
C GLN A 428 18.55 4.06 3.87
N ASN A 429 17.55 3.15 3.84
CA ASN A 429 17.27 2.30 2.70
C ASN A 429 18.47 1.48 2.25
N THR A 430 19.18 0.87 3.19
CA THR A 430 20.41 0.12 2.91
C THR A 430 20.58 -1.08 3.84
N VAL A 431 21.62 -1.87 3.60
CA VAL A 431 21.99 -3.07 4.34
C VAL A 431 23.47 -2.97 4.70
N ALA A 432 23.85 -3.56 5.84
CA ALA A 432 25.24 -3.70 6.26
C ALA A 432 25.53 -5.13 6.69
N VAL A 433 26.79 -5.54 6.58
CA VAL A 433 27.30 -6.85 6.96
C VAL A 433 28.40 -6.68 7.98
N TYR A 434 28.31 -7.40 9.08
CA TYR A 434 29.28 -7.40 10.17
C TYR A 434 29.80 -8.82 10.41
N LYS A 435 30.97 -8.97 11.00
CA LYS A 435 31.44 -10.28 11.47
C LYS A 435 30.71 -10.70 12.74
N GLN A 436 30.33 -11.97 12.87
CA GLN A 436 29.76 -12.49 14.12
C GLN A 436 30.76 -12.44 15.27
N SER A 437 32.04 -12.64 14.97
CA SER A 437 33.08 -12.73 16.00
C SER A 437 33.23 -11.46 16.84
N ASP A 438 33.26 -10.30 16.17
CA ASP A 438 33.67 -9.05 16.80
C ASP A 438 32.85 -7.82 16.40
N LEU A 439 31.79 -8.01 15.63
CA LEU A 439 30.96 -6.96 15.08
C LEU A 439 31.71 -5.93 14.22
N SER A 440 32.90 -6.28 13.68
CA SER A 440 33.58 -5.42 12.73
C SER A 440 32.78 -5.33 11.41
N LEU A 441 32.68 -4.12 10.84
CA LEU A 441 31.99 -3.90 9.58
C LEU A 441 32.76 -4.57 8.43
N VAL A 442 32.08 -5.40 7.66
CA VAL A 442 32.61 -6.06 6.47
C VAL A 442 32.19 -5.30 5.22
N LYS A 443 30.90 -4.95 5.13
CA LYS A 443 30.33 -4.26 3.97
C LYS A 443 29.20 -3.32 4.39
N GLN A 444 29.22 -2.11 3.87
CA GLN A 444 28.08 -1.20 3.86
C GLN A 444 27.60 -1.04 2.43
N TYR A 445 26.39 -1.45 2.14
CA TYR A 445 25.79 -1.24 0.83
C TYR A 445 25.38 0.25 0.64
N PRO A 446 25.31 0.75 -0.60
CA PRO A 446 24.95 2.12 -0.86
C PRO A 446 23.51 2.43 -0.41
N ALA A 447 23.22 3.71 -0.24
CA ALA A 447 21.85 4.17 -0.03
C ALA A 447 20.94 3.72 -1.19
N HIS A 448 19.69 3.41 -0.88
CA HIS A 448 18.69 2.91 -1.82
C HIS A 448 18.96 1.51 -2.40
N ALA A 449 19.89 0.76 -1.85
CA ALA A 449 20.06 -0.65 -2.21
C ALA A 449 18.80 -1.49 -1.93
N VAL A 450 18.05 -1.16 -0.88
CA VAL A 450 16.75 -1.75 -0.54
C VAL A 450 15.83 -0.67 0.02
N THR A 451 14.71 -0.39 -0.65
CA THR A 451 13.76 0.63 -0.17
C THR A 451 13.01 0.14 1.07
N HIS A 452 13.15 0.86 2.16
CA HIS A 452 12.52 0.51 3.45
C HIS A 452 12.83 -0.94 3.87
N ALA A 453 14.13 -1.32 3.79
CA ALA A 453 14.64 -2.63 4.18
C ALA A 453 14.16 -3.00 5.59
N ARG A 454 13.59 -4.20 5.76
CA ARG A 454 12.95 -4.57 7.02
C ARG A 454 13.46 -5.91 7.54
N SER A 455 12.74 -6.99 7.36
CA SER A 455 13.13 -8.31 7.84
C SER A 455 14.12 -8.98 6.89
N MET A 456 14.92 -9.88 7.44
CA MET A 456 15.98 -10.58 6.71
C MET A 456 16.03 -12.06 7.09
N ARG A 457 16.39 -12.93 6.14
CA ARG A 457 16.66 -14.35 6.37
C ARG A 457 17.77 -14.83 5.44
N VAL A 458 18.48 -15.85 5.88
CA VAL A 458 19.56 -16.51 5.13
C VAL A 458 19.11 -17.91 4.76
N ILE A 459 19.24 -18.30 3.49
CA ILE A 459 19.07 -19.67 3.00
C ILE A 459 20.25 -19.98 2.07
N GLY A 460 21.10 -20.92 2.47
CA GLY A 460 22.33 -21.21 1.75
C GLY A 460 23.20 -19.96 1.58
N ASP A 461 23.56 -19.64 0.35
CA ASP A 461 24.38 -18.47 0.01
C ASP A 461 23.56 -17.21 -0.27
N SER A 462 22.25 -17.26 -0.10
CA SER A 462 21.33 -16.15 -0.40
C SER A 462 20.80 -15.49 0.87
N VAL A 463 20.79 -14.15 0.87
CA VAL A 463 20.21 -13.33 1.94
C VAL A 463 19.03 -12.56 1.39
N TYR A 464 17.87 -12.88 1.89
CA TYR A 464 16.59 -12.30 1.48
C TYR A 464 16.24 -11.15 2.40
N VAL A 465 15.85 -10.01 1.82
CA VAL A 465 15.50 -8.79 2.55
C VAL A 465 14.15 -8.27 2.06
N THR A 466 13.18 -8.08 2.97
CA THR A 466 11.91 -7.49 2.59
C THR A 466 12.07 -6.03 2.22
N GLU A 467 11.53 -5.64 1.08
CA GLU A 467 11.41 -4.26 0.62
C GLU A 467 9.99 -3.77 0.90
N ALA A 468 9.77 -3.23 2.10
CA ALA A 468 8.45 -2.80 2.57
C ALA A 468 8.11 -1.38 2.10
N ALA A 469 8.34 -1.07 0.83
CA ALA A 469 8.07 0.23 0.24
C ALA A 469 6.56 0.54 0.21
N ARG A 470 6.20 1.78 0.54
CA ARG A 470 4.83 2.26 0.36
C ARG A 470 4.72 2.91 -1.02
N GLY A 471 3.81 2.43 -1.86
CA GLY A 471 3.61 2.97 -3.20
C GLY A 471 3.64 1.87 -4.27
N LYS A 472 4.39 2.06 -5.34
CA LYS A 472 4.54 1.07 -6.39
C LYS A 472 5.39 -0.11 -5.90
N GLY A 473 4.74 -1.20 -5.51
CA GLY A 473 5.31 -2.50 -5.25
C GLY A 473 6.42 -2.57 -4.19
N GLY A 474 6.19 -3.33 -3.13
CA GLY A 474 7.25 -3.92 -2.35
C GLY A 474 7.70 -5.22 -3.02
N GLY A 475 8.92 -5.67 -2.71
CA GLY A 475 9.49 -6.90 -3.23
C GLY A 475 10.42 -7.53 -2.21
N ILE A 476 11.26 -8.44 -2.69
CA ILE A 476 12.30 -9.07 -1.88
C ILE A 476 13.62 -8.88 -2.62
N LYS A 477 14.59 -8.24 -1.98
CA LYS A 477 15.96 -8.18 -2.49
C LYS A 477 16.73 -9.41 -2.05
N VAL A 478 17.51 -9.97 -2.97
CA VAL A 478 18.32 -11.17 -2.74
C VAL A 478 19.79 -10.82 -2.94
N PHE A 479 20.56 -10.90 -1.87
CA PHE A 479 22.01 -10.69 -1.87
C PHE A 479 22.73 -12.03 -1.89
N ASN A 480 23.93 -12.05 -2.44
CA ASN A 480 24.82 -13.21 -2.39
C ASN A 480 25.80 -13.06 -1.22
N ALA A 481 25.73 -13.96 -0.24
CA ALA A 481 26.58 -13.90 0.97
C ALA A 481 28.06 -14.18 0.70
N LYS A 482 28.39 -14.88 -0.39
CA LYS A 482 29.80 -15.14 -0.81
C LYS A 482 30.35 -14.08 -1.75
N GLN A 483 29.48 -13.27 -2.38
CA GLN A 483 29.88 -12.25 -3.35
C GLN A 483 29.29 -10.90 -2.93
N LEU A 484 29.83 -10.32 -1.85
CA LEU A 484 29.30 -9.11 -1.23
C LEU A 484 29.32 -7.87 -2.16
N ASP A 485 30.09 -7.90 -3.24
CA ASP A 485 30.16 -6.82 -4.23
C ASP A 485 29.16 -6.99 -5.37
N ALA A 486 28.51 -8.15 -5.47
CA ALA A 486 27.46 -8.38 -6.46
C ALA A 486 26.22 -7.54 -6.14
N ALA A 487 25.61 -6.98 -7.18
CA ALA A 487 24.35 -6.28 -7.04
C ALA A 487 23.25 -7.27 -6.62
N PRO A 488 22.34 -6.88 -5.70
CA PRO A 488 21.21 -7.73 -5.34
C PRO A 488 20.22 -7.88 -6.49
N THR A 489 19.66 -9.06 -6.64
CA THR A 489 18.51 -9.30 -7.52
C THR A 489 17.20 -9.00 -6.80
N THR A 490 16.08 -9.02 -7.54
CA THR A 490 14.76 -8.72 -6.99
C THR A 490 13.79 -9.86 -7.29
N ILE A 491 13.01 -10.24 -6.31
CA ILE A 491 11.80 -11.04 -6.48
C ILE A 491 10.63 -10.08 -6.38
N ASP A 492 9.89 -9.92 -7.47
CA ASP A 492 8.74 -9.04 -7.52
C ASP A 492 7.55 -9.68 -6.83
N LEU A 493 6.83 -8.86 -6.05
CA LEU A 493 5.55 -9.20 -5.45
C LEU A 493 4.45 -8.35 -6.10
N PRO A 494 3.17 -8.71 -5.94
CA PRO A 494 2.07 -7.94 -6.53
C PRO A 494 2.11 -6.44 -6.20
N GLU A 495 1.59 -5.61 -7.10
CA GLU A 495 1.55 -4.16 -6.90
C GLU A 495 0.88 -3.79 -5.58
N GLY A 496 1.50 -2.89 -4.85
CA GLY A 496 1.05 -2.44 -3.54
C GLY A 496 1.40 -3.37 -2.39
N ALA A 497 2.10 -4.47 -2.62
CA ALA A 497 2.58 -5.36 -1.56
C ALA A 497 3.48 -4.64 -0.55
N VAL A 498 3.34 -5.00 0.72
CA VAL A 498 4.18 -4.51 1.83
C VAL A 498 4.62 -5.73 2.64
N PRO A 499 5.65 -6.47 2.16
CA PRO A 499 6.13 -7.66 2.84
C PRO A 499 6.72 -7.30 4.21
N MET A 500 6.41 -8.10 5.23
CA MET A 500 6.71 -7.77 6.63
C MET A 500 7.81 -8.62 7.22
N ASP A 501 7.54 -9.85 7.54
CA ASP A 501 8.45 -10.76 8.21
C ASP A 501 8.69 -12.01 7.37
N PHE A 502 9.71 -12.78 7.74
CA PHE A 502 10.06 -14.03 7.10
C PHE A 502 10.09 -15.19 8.07
N ASP A 503 9.71 -16.36 7.60
CA ASP A 503 10.18 -17.64 8.13
C ASP A 503 10.68 -18.54 7.00
N VAL A 504 11.43 -19.59 7.36
CA VAL A 504 12.13 -20.44 6.40
C VAL A 504 11.97 -21.91 6.72
N ASP A 505 11.84 -22.70 5.66
CA ASP A 505 12.09 -24.14 5.68
C ASP A 505 13.38 -24.40 4.90
N SER A 506 14.50 -24.41 5.62
CA SER A 506 15.83 -24.60 5.01
C SER A 506 15.99 -25.98 4.36
N VAL A 507 15.23 -26.98 4.80
CA VAL A 507 15.27 -28.35 4.25
C VAL A 507 14.68 -28.38 2.85
N SER A 508 13.48 -27.86 2.67
CA SER A 508 12.84 -27.78 1.36
C SER A 508 13.35 -26.61 0.51
N GLY A 509 13.91 -25.57 1.13
CA GLY A 509 14.32 -24.34 0.46
C GLY A 509 13.14 -23.39 0.24
N ARG A 510 12.13 -23.42 1.10
CA ARG A 510 11.00 -22.49 1.03
C ARG A 510 11.20 -21.31 1.97
N LEU A 511 10.96 -20.13 1.44
CA LEU A 511 10.88 -18.87 2.19
C LEU A 511 9.43 -18.43 2.25
N PHE A 512 8.99 -18.03 3.42
CA PHE A 512 7.63 -17.58 3.68
C PHE A 512 7.64 -16.11 4.08
N THR A 513 6.71 -15.32 3.53
CA THR A 513 6.48 -13.94 3.97
C THR A 513 5.00 -13.59 3.91
N VAL A 514 4.62 -12.54 4.61
CA VAL A 514 3.23 -12.06 4.70
C VAL A 514 3.13 -10.59 4.40
N ASP A 515 2.00 -10.16 3.91
CA ASP A 515 1.76 -8.83 3.42
C ASP A 515 0.82 -8.04 4.32
N LEU A 516 1.33 -6.92 4.83
CA LEU A 516 0.59 -6.04 5.74
C LEU A 516 -0.68 -5.43 5.14
N LYS A 517 -0.65 -5.14 3.84
CA LYS A 517 -1.68 -4.36 3.17
C LYS A 517 -2.67 -5.24 2.41
N LEU A 518 -2.16 -6.24 1.72
CA LEU A 518 -2.98 -7.13 0.89
C LEU A 518 -3.51 -8.32 1.69
N ASN A 519 -3.01 -8.55 2.92
CA ASN A 519 -3.36 -9.70 3.77
C ASN A 519 -3.21 -11.03 3.02
N LYS A 520 -2.04 -11.20 2.41
CA LYS A 520 -1.63 -12.42 1.69
C LYS A 520 -0.42 -13.05 2.34
N ALA A 521 -0.28 -14.36 2.17
CA ALA A 521 0.96 -15.07 2.38
C ALA A 521 1.61 -15.40 1.03
N TYR A 522 2.95 -15.33 0.99
CA TYR A 522 3.75 -15.72 -0.17
C TYR A 522 4.70 -16.84 0.24
N VAL A 523 4.74 -17.86 -0.59
CA VAL A 523 5.70 -18.97 -0.52
C VAL A 523 6.65 -18.82 -1.70
N ILE A 524 7.93 -18.68 -1.42
CA ILE A 524 8.99 -18.56 -2.41
C ILE A 524 9.80 -19.85 -2.42
N ASP A 525 9.80 -20.56 -3.54
CA ASP A 525 10.63 -21.75 -3.75
C ASP A 525 12.03 -21.34 -4.22
N THR A 526 12.97 -21.29 -3.28
CA THR A 526 14.33 -20.81 -3.56
C THR A 526 15.16 -21.81 -4.39
N LYS A 527 14.72 -23.06 -4.48
CA LYS A 527 15.34 -24.09 -5.32
C LYS A 527 14.81 -24.10 -6.75
N ASN A 528 13.67 -23.41 -6.98
CA ASN A 528 13.04 -23.32 -8.28
C ASN A 528 12.98 -21.84 -8.74
N SER A 529 14.16 -21.26 -8.97
CA SER A 529 14.32 -19.88 -9.48
C SER A 529 13.50 -18.83 -8.72
N ASN A 530 13.30 -19.01 -7.42
CA ASN A 530 12.49 -18.14 -6.56
C ASN A 530 11.03 -18.00 -7.01
N GLN A 531 10.42 -19.07 -7.53
CA GLN A 531 9.02 -19.06 -7.91
C GLN A 531 8.13 -18.68 -6.72
N VAL A 532 7.23 -17.72 -6.93
CA VAL A 532 6.32 -17.19 -5.91
C VAL A 532 4.93 -17.78 -6.07
N THR A 533 4.40 -18.33 -5.00
CA THR A 533 2.99 -18.72 -4.87
C THR A 533 2.32 -17.84 -3.82
N SER A 534 1.14 -17.30 -4.12
CA SER A 534 0.40 -16.43 -3.20
C SER A 534 -0.88 -17.08 -2.70
N TYR A 535 -1.23 -16.81 -1.44
CA TYR A 535 -2.43 -17.30 -0.77
C TYR A 535 -3.18 -16.14 -0.13
N ASP A 536 -4.51 -16.14 -0.25
CA ASP A 536 -5.36 -15.22 0.49
C ASP A 536 -5.49 -15.68 1.95
N LEU A 537 -5.59 -14.72 2.86
CA LEU A 537 -5.70 -14.98 4.30
C LEU A 537 -7.03 -14.43 4.83
N PRO A 538 -8.18 -15.08 4.55
CA PRO A 538 -9.44 -14.69 5.16
C PRO A 538 -9.34 -14.70 6.70
N GLY A 539 -9.90 -13.67 7.35
CA GLY A 539 -9.77 -13.43 8.79
C GLY A 539 -8.54 -12.61 9.19
N ALA A 540 -7.55 -12.45 8.32
CA ALA A 540 -6.39 -11.61 8.58
C ALA A 540 -6.69 -10.12 8.32
N ASN A 541 -6.18 -9.26 9.20
CA ASN A 541 -6.07 -7.82 8.95
C ASN A 541 -4.76 -7.32 9.54
N GLY A 542 -3.91 -6.75 8.67
CA GLY A 542 -2.59 -6.30 9.04
C GLY A 542 -1.61 -7.46 9.30
N ALA A 543 -1.56 -8.44 8.40
CA ALA A 543 -0.64 -9.58 8.48
C ALA A 543 0.81 -9.10 8.62
N SER A 544 1.51 -9.56 9.67
CA SER A 544 2.78 -8.99 10.10
C SER A 544 3.85 -10.02 10.44
N GLY A 545 3.55 -11.00 11.26
CA GLY A 545 4.46 -12.09 11.64
C GLY A 545 4.05 -13.40 10.99
N VAL A 546 5.02 -14.25 10.69
CA VAL A 546 4.77 -15.57 10.10
C VAL A 546 5.65 -16.62 10.80
N ALA A 547 5.06 -17.79 11.08
CA ALA A 547 5.74 -18.95 11.61
C ALA A 547 5.35 -20.20 10.83
N TYR A 548 6.31 -20.99 10.42
CA TYR A 548 6.08 -22.24 9.70
C TYR A 548 6.13 -23.43 10.65
N ASP A 549 5.10 -24.24 10.63
CA ASP A 549 5.02 -25.54 11.31
C ASP A 549 5.39 -26.65 10.30
N PRO A 550 6.61 -27.21 10.38
CA PRO A 550 7.07 -28.22 9.43
C PRO A 550 6.36 -29.57 9.61
N ALA A 551 5.86 -29.87 10.80
CA ALA A 551 5.21 -31.16 11.09
C ALA A 551 3.87 -31.29 10.38
N ASN A 552 3.12 -30.21 10.24
CA ASN A 552 1.80 -30.20 9.66
C ASN A 552 1.72 -29.39 8.33
N ASN A 553 2.84 -28.88 7.83
CA ASN A 553 2.94 -28.04 6.62
C ASN A 553 1.97 -26.84 6.67
N ARG A 554 2.04 -26.05 7.77
CA ARG A 554 1.13 -24.93 8.03
C ARG A 554 1.87 -23.64 8.27
N LEU A 555 1.27 -22.52 7.88
CA LEU A 555 1.72 -21.19 8.28
C LEU A 555 0.77 -20.61 9.33
N PHE A 556 1.32 -20.12 10.41
CA PHE A 556 0.64 -19.29 11.39
C PHE A 556 0.98 -17.84 11.12
N VAL A 557 -0.02 -17.02 10.88
CA VAL A 557 0.14 -15.61 10.51
C VAL A 557 -0.44 -14.73 11.59
N ALA A 558 0.42 -13.98 12.27
CA ALA A 558 0.03 -13.02 13.29
C ALA A 558 -0.45 -11.71 12.64
N ASN A 559 -1.63 -11.25 13.05
CA ASN A 559 -2.32 -10.12 12.42
C ASN A 559 -2.55 -9.00 13.43
N GLN A 560 -1.84 -7.88 13.25
CA GLN A 560 -1.79 -6.80 14.23
C GLN A 560 -3.09 -5.98 14.35
N SER A 561 -3.95 -5.99 13.35
CA SER A 561 -5.19 -5.22 13.37
C SER A 561 -6.41 -6.07 13.72
N SER A 562 -6.42 -7.37 13.40
CA SER A 562 -7.48 -8.30 13.82
C SER A 562 -7.17 -9.03 15.12
N ASN A 563 -5.97 -8.86 15.71
CA ASN A 563 -5.59 -9.42 17.02
C ASN A 563 -5.72 -10.96 17.10
N ASN A 564 -5.38 -11.64 16.02
CA ASN A 564 -5.50 -13.07 15.87
C ASN A 564 -4.27 -13.68 15.20
N ALA A 565 -4.19 -14.99 15.20
CA ALA A 565 -3.32 -15.77 14.32
C ALA A 565 -4.18 -16.63 13.40
N VAL A 566 -4.17 -16.37 12.09
CA VAL A 566 -4.80 -17.26 11.12
C VAL A 566 -3.84 -18.39 10.74
N VAL A 567 -4.38 -19.58 10.51
CA VAL A 567 -3.60 -20.77 10.17
C VAL A 567 -3.91 -21.19 8.74
N LEU A 568 -2.92 -21.06 7.87
CA LEU A 568 -2.98 -21.49 6.47
C LEU A 568 -2.39 -22.89 6.33
N ASP A 569 -3.16 -23.84 5.85
CA ASP A 569 -2.70 -25.16 5.44
C ASP A 569 -2.14 -25.07 4.00
N LEU A 570 -0.84 -25.26 3.87
CA LEU A 570 -0.15 -25.16 2.58
C LEU A 570 -0.46 -26.33 1.63
N SER A 571 -0.96 -27.45 2.16
CA SER A 571 -1.31 -28.61 1.35
C SER A 571 -2.64 -28.39 0.60
N THR A 572 -3.55 -27.63 1.22
CA THR A 572 -4.87 -27.31 0.65
C THR A 572 -4.98 -25.89 0.13
N GLY A 573 -4.05 -25.02 0.53
CA GLY A 573 -4.10 -23.57 0.23
C GLY A 573 -5.21 -22.82 0.95
N LYS A 574 -5.78 -23.38 2.03
CA LYS A 574 -6.94 -22.81 2.74
C LYS A 574 -6.58 -22.39 4.17
N VAL A 575 -7.17 -21.33 4.64
CA VAL A 575 -7.18 -21.00 6.06
C VAL A 575 -8.09 -21.99 6.79
N ILE A 576 -7.54 -22.69 7.79
CA ILE A 576 -8.21 -23.75 8.54
C ILE A 576 -8.55 -23.35 9.97
N ALA A 577 -7.97 -22.26 10.49
CA ALA A 577 -8.29 -21.74 11.81
C ALA A 577 -8.04 -20.23 11.86
N ASP A 578 -8.83 -19.57 12.74
CA ASP A 578 -8.69 -18.20 13.17
C ASP A 578 -8.61 -18.21 14.71
N ILE A 579 -7.40 -17.99 15.24
CA ILE A 579 -7.09 -18.17 16.67
C ILE A 579 -6.97 -16.78 17.30
N PRO A 580 -7.90 -16.38 18.16
CA PRO A 580 -7.77 -15.14 18.93
C PRO A 580 -6.49 -15.15 19.78
N THR A 581 -5.73 -14.04 19.73
CA THR A 581 -4.53 -13.81 20.53
C THR A 581 -4.68 -12.53 21.36
N GLY A 582 -3.59 -11.94 21.82
CA GLY A 582 -3.65 -10.63 22.48
C GLY A 582 -3.64 -9.48 21.47
N ASN A 583 -3.85 -8.27 21.98
CA ASN A 583 -3.94 -7.07 21.17
C ASN A 583 -2.63 -6.75 20.43
N GLN A 584 -2.73 -6.43 19.13
CA GLN A 584 -1.64 -6.21 18.18
C GLN A 584 -0.68 -7.41 18.07
N ALA A 585 -1.18 -8.56 17.65
CA ALA A 585 -0.37 -9.72 17.28
C ALA A 585 0.60 -9.32 16.14
N LEU A 586 1.91 -9.19 16.43
CA LEU A 586 2.87 -8.56 15.55
C LEU A 586 3.92 -9.52 14.99
N SER A 587 4.44 -10.41 15.81
CA SER A 587 5.53 -11.33 15.49
C SER A 587 5.13 -12.75 15.87
N ALA A 588 5.55 -13.74 15.09
CA ALA A 588 5.30 -15.15 15.36
C ALA A 588 6.56 -15.97 15.10
N VAL A 589 6.79 -16.99 15.92
CA VAL A 589 7.82 -18.00 15.70
C VAL A 589 7.33 -19.38 16.10
N TYR A 590 7.82 -20.41 15.41
CA TYR A 590 7.56 -21.82 15.75
C TYR A 590 8.75 -22.40 16.51
N SER A 591 8.48 -23.11 17.60
CA SER A 591 9.47 -23.88 18.33
C SER A 591 8.85 -25.12 18.98
N ASN A 592 9.39 -26.29 18.69
CA ASN A 592 9.08 -27.55 19.37
C ASN A 592 7.59 -27.87 19.48
N GLY A 593 6.82 -27.71 18.37
CA GLY A 593 5.38 -27.99 18.31
C GLY A 593 4.49 -26.87 18.83
N TYR A 594 5.06 -25.72 19.15
CA TYR A 594 4.33 -24.53 19.60
C TYR A 594 4.63 -23.31 18.75
N VAL A 595 3.60 -22.48 18.56
CA VAL A 595 3.74 -21.16 17.96
C VAL A 595 3.61 -20.10 19.04
N TYR A 596 4.58 -19.24 19.12
CA TYR A 596 4.62 -18.10 20.03
C TYR A 596 4.26 -16.85 19.26
N VAL A 597 3.24 -16.14 19.72
CA VAL A 597 2.74 -14.90 19.07
C VAL A 597 2.90 -13.73 20.02
N GLY A 598 3.72 -12.76 19.63
CA GLY A 598 3.95 -11.54 20.40
C GLY A 598 2.82 -10.53 20.22
N ASN A 599 2.10 -10.23 21.29
CA ASN A 599 0.96 -9.32 21.33
C ASN A 599 1.41 -7.96 21.84
N ARG A 600 1.73 -7.08 20.92
CA ARG A 600 2.50 -5.87 21.17
C ARG A 600 1.89 -4.93 22.20
N THR A 601 0.61 -4.61 22.10
CA THR A 601 -0.04 -3.68 23.03
C THR A 601 -0.71 -4.40 24.22
N ALA A 602 -0.87 -5.71 24.14
CA ALA A 602 -1.28 -6.50 25.30
C ALA A 602 -0.12 -6.79 26.27
N GLY A 603 1.14 -6.64 25.83
CA GLY A 603 2.30 -6.91 26.67
C GLY A 603 2.50 -8.40 26.97
N THR A 604 2.04 -9.29 26.10
CA THR A 604 2.05 -10.74 26.32
C THR A 604 2.55 -11.50 25.10
N VAL A 605 2.90 -12.77 25.34
CA VAL A 605 3.06 -13.77 24.27
C VAL A 605 1.99 -14.84 24.46
N SER A 606 1.18 -15.06 23.41
CA SER A 606 0.28 -16.22 23.34
C SER A 606 1.04 -17.43 22.83
N VAL A 607 0.96 -18.57 23.51
CA VAL A 607 1.55 -19.82 23.09
C VAL A 607 0.47 -20.74 22.58
N ILE A 608 0.54 -21.06 21.29
CA ILE A 608 -0.44 -21.88 20.57
C ILE A 608 0.16 -23.26 20.35
N ASN A 609 -0.53 -24.32 20.75
CA ASN A 609 -0.17 -25.68 20.36
C ASN A 609 -0.48 -25.86 18.87
N ALA A 610 0.55 -26.14 18.06
CA ALA A 610 0.44 -26.20 16.61
C ALA A 610 -0.44 -27.35 16.10
N SER A 611 -0.58 -28.43 16.88
CA SER A 611 -1.41 -29.58 16.52
C SER A 611 -2.90 -29.35 16.89
N SER A 612 -3.17 -28.91 18.12
CA SER A 612 -4.54 -28.71 18.62
C SER A 612 -5.15 -27.38 18.19
N LEU A 613 -4.33 -26.43 17.70
CA LEU A 613 -4.70 -25.06 17.33
C LEU A 613 -5.33 -24.26 18.48
N LYS A 614 -4.94 -24.56 19.73
CA LYS A 614 -5.44 -23.89 20.92
C LYS A 614 -4.36 -23.07 21.60
N VAL A 615 -4.73 -21.91 22.14
CA VAL A 615 -3.86 -21.15 23.03
C VAL A 615 -3.73 -21.92 24.36
N GLU A 616 -2.53 -22.38 24.68
CA GLU A 616 -2.24 -23.12 25.90
C GLU A 616 -1.63 -22.24 27.01
N ALA A 617 -0.98 -21.14 26.64
CA ALA A 617 -0.42 -20.22 27.62
C ALA A 617 -0.50 -18.76 27.14
N ILE A 618 -0.57 -17.84 28.11
CA ILE A 618 -0.45 -16.39 27.90
C ILE A 618 0.60 -15.88 28.89
N LEU A 619 1.75 -15.46 28.37
CA LEU A 619 2.92 -15.12 29.16
C LEU A 619 3.16 -13.61 29.15
N PRO A 620 3.22 -12.94 30.32
CA PRO A 620 3.63 -11.54 30.40
C PRO A 620 5.07 -11.34 29.92
N THR A 621 5.32 -10.41 29.03
CA THR A 621 6.64 -10.16 28.42
C THR A 621 6.89 -8.65 28.19
N GLY A 622 6.67 -7.86 29.21
CA GLY A 622 6.89 -6.42 29.18
C GLY A 622 5.64 -5.63 28.75
N THR A 623 5.83 -4.47 28.15
CA THR A 623 4.74 -3.55 27.80
C THR A 623 4.57 -3.38 26.28
N ASN A 624 5.55 -3.84 25.49
CA ASN A 624 5.54 -3.64 24.04
C ASN A 624 6.40 -4.70 23.31
N PRO A 625 6.09 -6.01 23.44
CA PRO A 625 6.80 -7.08 22.74
C PRO A 625 6.76 -6.83 21.22
N ASN A 626 7.93 -6.63 20.62
CA ASN A 626 8.07 -6.15 19.24
C ASN A 626 8.53 -7.23 18.27
N HIS A 627 9.38 -8.16 18.73
CA HIS A 627 9.93 -9.20 17.87
C HIS A 627 10.27 -10.46 18.69
N LEU A 628 10.07 -11.62 18.05
CA LEU A 628 10.43 -12.92 18.59
C LEU A 628 11.48 -13.58 17.71
N SER A 629 12.38 -14.34 18.33
CA SER A 629 13.32 -15.24 17.63
C SER A 629 13.55 -16.51 18.45
N VAL A 630 13.97 -17.59 17.80
CA VAL A 630 14.20 -18.88 18.44
C VAL A 630 15.68 -19.07 18.66
N ASN A 631 16.05 -19.57 19.85
CA ASN A 631 17.40 -20.01 20.18
C ASN A 631 17.62 -21.49 19.80
N PRO A 632 18.87 -21.93 19.61
CA PRO A 632 19.17 -23.35 19.29
C PRO A 632 18.60 -24.35 20.30
N ASP A 633 18.44 -23.97 21.55
CA ASP A 633 17.89 -24.82 22.62
C ASP A 633 16.33 -24.85 22.60
N GLY A 634 15.71 -24.21 21.62
CA GLY A 634 14.26 -24.13 21.47
C GLY A 634 13.59 -23.08 22.37
N SER A 635 14.33 -22.36 23.19
CA SER A 635 13.78 -21.21 23.93
C SER A 635 13.53 -20.03 22.98
N VAL A 636 12.62 -19.14 23.38
CA VAL A 636 12.20 -18.02 22.54
C VAL A 636 12.62 -16.69 23.16
N ASN A 637 13.29 -15.87 22.37
CA ASN A 637 13.59 -14.49 22.70
C ASN A 637 12.40 -13.60 22.39
N VAL A 638 12.10 -12.66 23.28
CA VAL A 638 11.11 -11.60 23.04
C VAL A 638 11.75 -10.26 23.32
N LEU A 639 11.82 -9.40 22.32
CA LEU A 639 12.28 -8.03 22.50
C LEU A 639 11.10 -7.12 22.90
N ASP A 640 11.15 -6.58 24.10
CA ASP A 640 10.21 -5.56 24.57
C ASP A 640 10.76 -4.17 24.27
N LYS A 641 10.09 -3.46 23.37
CA LYS A 641 10.42 -2.11 22.95
C LYS A 641 9.68 -1.06 23.77
N ALA A 642 9.77 -1.15 25.07
CA ALA A 642 9.16 -0.17 25.97
C ALA A 642 9.83 1.22 25.81
N PRO A 643 9.09 2.33 26.01
CA PRO A 643 9.64 3.67 25.83
C PRO A 643 10.84 4.02 26.73
N SER A 644 10.97 3.37 27.89
CA SER A 644 11.97 3.72 28.91
C SER A 644 12.69 2.54 29.56
N ASN A 645 12.27 1.31 29.25
CA ASN A 645 12.85 0.11 29.84
C ASN A 645 12.82 -1.05 28.83
N ASN A 646 13.69 -0.96 27.84
CA ASN A 646 13.77 -2.01 26.81
C ASN A 646 14.42 -3.26 27.41
N GLN A 647 13.79 -4.40 27.20
CA GLN A 647 14.22 -5.69 27.72
C GLN A 647 14.27 -6.75 26.62
N ILE A 648 15.12 -7.74 26.82
CA ILE A 648 15.01 -9.03 26.16
C ILE A 648 14.47 -10.04 27.18
N PHE A 649 13.40 -10.72 26.84
CA PHE A 649 12.89 -11.86 27.62
C PHE A 649 13.34 -13.14 26.96
N ARG A 650 13.62 -14.16 27.78
CA ARG A 650 13.80 -15.55 27.35
C ARG A 650 12.67 -16.38 27.90
N ILE A 651 11.93 -17.04 27.03
CA ILE A 651 10.87 -17.99 27.38
C ILE A 651 11.41 -19.41 27.16
N ALA A 652 11.51 -20.20 28.22
CA ALA A 652 11.86 -21.60 28.14
C ALA A 652 10.73 -22.45 28.76
N ARG A 653 10.29 -23.49 28.04
CA ARG A 653 9.29 -24.42 28.56
C ARG A 653 9.93 -25.38 29.55
N LYS A 654 9.37 -25.52 30.74
CA LYS A 654 9.86 -26.45 31.77
C LYS A 654 9.63 -27.88 31.33
N GLY A 655 10.61 -28.75 31.53
CA GLY A 655 10.51 -30.18 31.18
C GLY A 655 10.57 -30.47 29.68
N ALA A 656 10.82 -29.47 28.83
CA ALA A 656 11.15 -29.72 27.43
C ALA A 656 12.57 -30.34 27.38
N THR A 657 12.67 -31.55 26.86
CA THR A 657 13.99 -32.13 26.50
C THR A 657 14.50 -31.30 25.33
N PRO A 658 15.74 -30.77 25.39
CA PRO A 658 16.31 -30.08 24.22
C PRO A 658 16.27 -31.05 23.03
N THR A 659 15.60 -30.65 21.95
CA THR A 659 15.71 -31.41 20.72
C THR A 659 17.18 -31.34 20.30
N PRO A 660 17.88 -32.48 20.10
CA PRO A 660 19.24 -32.44 19.60
C PRO A 660 19.21 -31.68 18.29
N THR A 661 19.87 -30.55 18.22
CA THR A 661 20.18 -29.90 16.96
C THR A 661 20.97 -30.92 16.16
N THR A 662 20.34 -31.53 15.15
CA THR A 662 21.08 -32.33 14.17
C THR A 662 22.12 -31.36 13.59
N PRO A 663 23.42 -31.62 13.79
CA PRO A 663 24.45 -30.81 13.16
C PRO A 663 24.13 -30.76 11.66
N ALA A 664 24.22 -29.59 11.06
CA ALA A 664 24.21 -29.50 9.61
C ALA A 664 25.13 -30.58 9.06
N PRO A 665 24.72 -31.39 8.06
CA PRO A 665 25.55 -32.46 7.55
C PRO A 665 26.90 -31.83 7.20
N THR A 666 27.92 -32.26 7.94
CA THR A 666 29.29 -31.94 7.62
C THR A 666 29.47 -32.37 6.16
N PRO A 667 29.95 -31.50 5.27
CA PRO A 667 30.17 -31.90 3.89
C PRO A 667 31.03 -33.15 3.95
N THR A 668 30.45 -34.27 3.56
CA THR A 668 31.19 -35.55 3.48
C THR A 668 32.29 -35.30 2.46
N ALA A 669 33.52 -35.25 2.95
CA ALA A 669 34.66 -35.20 2.07
C ALA A 669 34.49 -36.34 1.06
N SER A 670 34.50 -36.00 -0.20
CA SER A 670 34.47 -36.96 -1.31
C SER A 670 35.58 -37.98 -0.99
N PRO A 671 35.33 -39.29 -1.03
CA PRO A 671 36.35 -40.27 -0.70
C PRO A 671 37.53 -40.02 -1.62
N THR A 672 38.64 -39.61 -1.04
CA THR A 672 39.94 -39.57 -1.72
C THR A 672 40.21 -40.95 -2.18
N ALA A 673 40.26 -41.18 -3.48
CA ALA A 673 40.61 -42.46 -4.07
C ALA A 673 41.92 -42.92 -3.45
N ALA A 674 41.92 -44.13 -2.90
CA ALA A 674 43.12 -44.78 -2.38
C ALA A 674 44.19 -44.83 -3.49
N PRO A 675 45.47 -44.62 -3.16
CA PRO A 675 46.52 -44.69 -4.15
C PRO A 675 46.64 -46.12 -4.68
N THR A 676 46.33 -46.29 -5.97
CA THR A 676 46.59 -47.53 -6.71
C THR A 676 48.12 -47.74 -6.79
N ALA A 677 48.58 -48.92 -6.37
CA ALA A 677 49.97 -49.31 -6.41
C ALA A 677 50.57 -49.12 -7.80
N ALA A 678 51.79 -48.63 -7.84
CA ALA A 678 52.54 -48.39 -9.05
C ALA A 678 52.88 -49.74 -9.76
N PRO A 679 52.72 -49.81 -11.09
CA PRO A 679 53.30 -50.96 -11.84
C PRO A 679 54.79 -50.74 -12.11
N VAL A 680 55.54 -51.87 -12.02
CA VAL A 680 56.98 -52.04 -12.26
C VAL A 680 57.34 -51.67 -13.71
N PRO A 681 58.53 -51.09 -13.96
CA PRO A 681 58.92 -50.63 -15.30
C PRO A 681 59.37 -51.77 -16.21
N THR A 682 58.88 -51.85 -17.43
CA THR A 682 59.50 -52.61 -18.53
C THR A 682 60.09 -51.64 -19.55
N ALA A 683 61.29 -51.90 -19.97
CA ALA A 683 62.17 -51.11 -20.79
C ALA A 683 61.77 -51.04 -22.30
N PRO A 684 62.45 -50.30 -23.15
CA PRO A 684 61.91 -49.50 -24.22
C PRO A 684 61.98 -50.15 -25.60
N ALA A 685 61.11 -49.75 -26.51
CA ALA A 685 61.31 -49.93 -27.96
C ALA A 685 61.22 -48.57 -28.67
N SER A 686 62.23 -48.36 -29.47
CA SER A 686 62.53 -47.15 -30.29
C SER A 686 61.67 -46.97 -31.54
N PRO A 687 61.94 -45.93 -32.38
CA PRO A 687 60.93 -44.99 -32.84
C PRO A 687 60.71 -45.11 -34.35
N THR A 688 59.74 -44.36 -34.87
CA THR A 688 59.78 -43.74 -36.23
C THR A 688 58.39 -43.27 -36.69
N PRO A 689 58.24 -42.34 -37.62
CA PRO A 689 58.50 -40.91 -37.53
C PRO A 689 57.28 -40.03 -37.83
N ALA A 690 57.46 -38.77 -37.63
CA ALA A 690 56.54 -37.73 -38.03
C ALA A 690 56.39 -37.56 -39.58
N PRO A 691 55.29 -36.90 -40.03
CA PRO A 691 55.56 -35.66 -40.77
C PRO A 691 54.70 -34.45 -40.35
N SER A 692 55.38 -33.41 -40.14
CA SER A 692 55.36 -32.08 -40.80
C SER A 692 54.11 -31.22 -40.73
N THR A 693 54.32 -30.14 -39.99
CA THR A 693 53.67 -28.82 -40.04
C THR A 693 53.46 -28.29 -41.47
N PRO A 694 52.50 -27.31 -41.62
CA PRO A 694 52.96 -25.93 -41.56
C PRO A 694 52.10 -24.94 -40.77
N ALA A 695 52.75 -24.04 -40.06
CA ALA A 695 52.35 -22.69 -39.81
C ALA A 695 52.89 -21.84 -40.99
N PRO A 696 52.66 -20.54 -41.09
CA PRO A 696 51.84 -19.55 -40.39
C PRO A 696 51.16 -18.56 -41.37
N SER A 697 50.29 -17.65 -40.88
CA SER A 697 50.31 -16.28 -41.33
C SER A 697 49.41 -15.37 -40.48
N SER A 698 50.01 -14.51 -39.71
CA SER A 698 49.52 -13.14 -39.51
C SER A 698 49.94 -12.30 -40.72
N PRO A 699 49.26 -11.28 -41.15
CA PRO A 699 49.30 -9.96 -40.58
C PRO A 699 47.93 -9.23 -40.76
N ALA A 700 47.62 -8.07 -40.35
CA ALA A 700 48.23 -6.80 -40.13
C ALA A 700 47.21 -5.85 -39.52
N LYS A 701 47.65 -4.96 -38.68
CA LYS A 701 46.98 -3.73 -38.26
C LYS A 701 47.13 -2.67 -39.37
N PRO A 702 46.16 -1.78 -39.53
CA PRO A 702 46.48 -0.37 -39.53
C PRO A 702 45.54 0.45 -38.66
N SER A 703 46.10 1.20 -37.80
CA SER A 703 46.44 2.63 -37.87
C SER A 703 45.28 3.60 -37.66
N ALA A 704 45.45 4.37 -36.64
CA ALA A 704 44.65 5.45 -36.09
C ALA A 704 44.35 6.57 -37.10
N SER A 705 43.22 7.21 -36.91
CA SER A 705 43.11 8.63 -37.19
C SER A 705 42.30 9.33 -36.11
N ALA A 706 42.99 10.25 -35.45
CA ALA A 706 42.49 11.13 -34.43
C ALA A 706 41.66 12.24 -35.06
N THR A 707 40.55 12.60 -34.40
CA THR A 707 40.02 13.95 -34.56
C THR A 707 39.67 14.51 -33.16
N ALA A 708 40.20 15.70 -32.95
CA ALA A 708 40.28 16.41 -31.69
C ALA A 708 38.94 16.98 -31.18
N PRO A 709 38.85 17.39 -29.88
CA PRO A 709 37.65 17.90 -29.26
C PRO A 709 37.44 19.39 -29.57
N VAL A 710 36.19 19.77 -29.75
CA VAL A 710 35.78 21.18 -29.83
C VAL A 710 35.46 21.67 -28.43
N THR A 711 36.25 22.58 -27.95
CA THR A 711 36.08 23.39 -26.76
C THR A 711 35.12 24.54 -27.07
N ILE A 712 34.07 24.71 -26.26
CA ILE A 712 33.29 25.95 -26.25
C ILE A 712 33.48 26.63 -24.89
N THR A 713 34.03 27.81 -24.97
CA THR A 713 34.37 28.74 -23.87
C THR A 713 33.12 29.51 -23.42
N PRO A 714 32.95 29.82 -22.13
CA PRO A 714 31.88 30.70 -21.65
C PRO A 714 32.27 32.17 -21.67
N LEU A 715 31.30 33.05 -21.87
CA LEU A 715 31.44 34.50 -21.69
C LEU A 715 30.35 35.08 -20.73
N PRO A 716 30.53 36.31 -20.24
CA PRO A 716 30.74 36.53 -18.82
C PRO A 716 29.57 37.22 -18.09
N ALA A 717 29.67 37.22 -16.77
CA ALA A 717 28.76 37.84 -15.82
C ALA A 717 28.88 39.37 -15.80
N LYS A 718 27.74 40.02 -15.54
CA LYS A 718 27.56 41.30 -14.82
C LYS A 718 26.15 41.27 -14.27
N GLY A 719 25.85 41.56 -13.05
CA GLY A 719 26.46 42.19 -11.91
C GLY A 719 25.32 42.68 -11.02
N ALA A 720 25.49 42.44 -9.72
CA ALA A 720 24.97 43.16 -8.57
C ALA A 720 23.45 43.16 -8.26
N ALA A 721 23.07 42.58 -7.22
CA ALA A 721 22.84 42.97 -5.85
C ALA A 721 21.40 42.80 -5.36
N ASN A 722 21.33 42.15 -4.23
CA ASN A 722 20.45 42.29 -3.08
C ASN A 722 19.16 41.50 -2.90
N GLN A 723 19.30 40.64 -1.91
CA GLN A 723 18.40 40.34 -0.77
C GLN A 723 17.22 39.43 -0.96
N ALA A 724 17.38 38.29 -0.30
CA ALA A 724 16.60 37.73 0.79
C ALA A 724 15.34 36.90 0.47
N GLU A 725 15.32 35.77 1.15
CA GLU A 725 14.22 34.90 1.53
C GLU A 725 13.75 33.81 0.54
N GLY A 726 14.20 32.64 0.87
CA GLY A 726 13.45 31.43 1.20
C GLY A 726 12.42 30.91 0.21
N ALA A 727 12.82 30.14 -0.79
CA ALA A 727 11.89 29.27 -1.51
C ALA A 727 12.36 27.80 -1.43
N ARG A 728 11.51 26.97 -0.81
CA ARG A 728 11.61 25.51 -0.83
C ARG A 728 11.10 24.98 -2.17
N PRO A 729 11.73 23.98 -2.77
CA PRO A 729 11.20 23.38 -3.99
C PRO A 729 10.00 22.49 -3.70
N SER A 730 8.97 22.66 -4.48
CA SER A 730 7.76 21.83 -4.55
C SER A 730 8.09 20.47 -5.15
N LEU A 731 7.66 19.38 -4.51
CA LEU A 731 7.61 18.04 -5.10
C LEU A 731 6.19 17.74 -5.55
N ALA A 732 6.12 17.28 -6.78
CA ALA A 732 4.95 17.01 -7.56
C ALA A 732 3.99 15.97 -6.95
N LYS A 733 2.74 16.13 -7.33
CA LYS A 733 1.56 15.32 -7.07
C LYS A 733 1.68 13.89 -7.56
N THR A 734 1.23 12.92 -6.76
CA THR A 734 0.53 11.74 -7.27
C THR A 734 -0.57 11.33 -6.29
N GLY A 735 -1.70 10.94 -6.85
CA GLY A 735 -3.02 10.90 -6.29
C GLY A 735 -3.37 9.71 -5.39
N ALA A 736 -4.52 9.91 -4.89
CA ALA A 736 -5.49 9.08 -4.17
C ALA A 736 -5.26 7.57 -4.06
N ALA A 737 -5.36 7.04 -2.84
CA ALA A 737 -6.21 5.92 -2.47
C ALA A 737 -6.13 5.57 -0.97
N SER A 738 -7.30 5.35 -0.39
CA SER A 738 -7.67 4.47 0.71
C SER A 738 -7.37 4.88 2.16
N ILE A 739 -8.44 5.28 2.81
CA ILE A 739 -8.58 5.84 4.17
C ILE A 739 -8.45 4.82 5.30
N VAL A 740 -8.24 3.53 5.08
CA VAL A 740 -8.30 2.51 6.15
C VAL A 740 -6.98 2.33 6.92
N GLY A 741 -5.88 2.90 6.48
CA GLY A 741 -4.55 2.72 7.12
C GLY A 741 -4.18 3.72 8.23
N LEU A 742 -5.00 4.71 8.54
CA LEU A 742 -4.60 5.89 9.35
C LEU A 742 -4.88 5.80 10.86
N ALA A 743 -5.71 4.88 11.32
CA ALA A 743 -6.02 4.76 12.75
C ALA A 743 -4.85 4.22 13.61
N ALA A 744 -3.95 3.42 13.02
CA ALA A 744 -2.84 2.81 13.77
C ALA A 744 -1.60 3.72 13.94
N LEU A 745 -1.53 4.86 13.27
CA LEU A 745 -0.36 5.77 13.33
C LEU A 745 -0.58 7.06 14.15
N ALA A 746 -1.83 7.39 14.49
CA ALA A 746 -2.16 8.56 15.31
C ALA A 746 -1.87 8.33 16.80
N LEU A 747 -1.81 7.08 17.28
CA LEU A 747 -1.53 6.74 18.69
C LEU A 747 -0.06 6.89 19.10
N ILE A 748 0.86 7.08 18.17
CA ILE A 748 2.29 7.29 18.50
C ILE A 748 2.63 8.79 18.72
N GLY A 749 1.76 9.71 18.28
CA GLY A 749 1.94 11.16 18.43
C GLY A 749 1.41 11.75 19.73
N ALA A 750 0.40 11.17 20.33
CA ALA A 750 -0.27 11.74 21.52
C ALA A 750 0.46 11.47 22.84
N GLY A 751 1.27 10.41 22.93
CA GLY A 751 2.04 10.10 24.15
C GLY A 751 3.17 11.09 24.49
N ALA A 752 3.66 11.83 23.51
CA ALA A 752 4.79 12.76 23.72
C ALA A 752 4.38 14.17 24.14
N PHE A 753 3.09 14.52 24.04
CA PHE A 753 2.64 15.89 24.36
C PHE A 753 2.14 16.04 25.81
N MET A 754 1.76 14.97 26.48
CA MET A 754 1.26 15.04 27.88
C MET A 754 2.37 15.05 28.94
N LEU A 755 3.62 14.79 28.60
CA LEU A 755 4.74 14.82 29.56
C LEU A 755 5.46 16.18 29.65
N ARG A 756 5.04 17.18 28.86
CA ARG A 756 5.69 18.51 28.86
C ARG A 756 4.93 19.57 29.66
N SER A 757 3.71 19.30 30.12
CA SER A 757 2.91 20.29 30.89
C SER A 757 2.98 20.13 32.42
N ARG A 758 3.73 19.15 32.96
CA ARG A 758 3.87 18.96 34.42
C ARG A 758 5.22 19.39 35.00
N ARG A 759 5.95 20.24 34.32
CA ARG A 759 7.15 20.87 34.91
C ARG A 759 7.14 22.41 34.79
N ARG A 760 6.04 23.04 35.12
CA ARG A 760 6.00 24.47 35.53
C ARG A 760 4.72 24.68 36.35
N ALA A 761 4.80 24.37 37.62
CA ALA A 761 4.16 25.00 38.77
C ALA A 761 4.92 24.53 40.00
#